data_fd97dce1ec4bbed9cb6b6ffa864e4a8d
#
_entry.id   fd97dce1ec4bbed9cb6b6ffa864e4a8d
#
_cell.length_a   1.000
_cell.length_b   1.000
_cell.length_c   1.000
_cell.angle_alpha   90.00
_cell.angle_beta   90.00
_cell.angle_gamma   90.00
#
_symmetry.space_group_name_H-M   'P 1'
#
loop_
_entity.id
_entity.type
_entity.pdbx_description
1 polymer ?
#
loop_
_entity_poly.entity_id
_entity_poly.type
_entity_poly.pdbx_seq_one_letter_code
_entity_poly.pdbx_strand_id
1 'polypeptide(L)'
;MTTAKIIWTKIDEAPALATYSLLPIVQAFTRTAGIEVEARDISLAGRILANFPENLTESQRIPDELTALGELTLKPEANIIKLPNVSASVPQLKAAIKELQSQGYKVPDFPENPQNDTEKELKVRFGKILGSAVNPVLREGNSDRRAALSVKNFARKNPHRMGKWSPDSKTHVAHMTGGDFYGSETSVTVAEAGPVRIEFVGNDGKTTVLKEKTTLKAGEVIDASALSCRALRKFYAEQIEEAKKEPDVLLSLHLKATMMKISDPIMFGHAVTVYFKDVFDKHAATIKELNVNVNNGFGDLLAKIATLPDAKRAGIEADIQACYKKQPQLAMVNSDKGITNLHVPSDVIIDASMPPMIRDGGKMWGADGKAYDTKAMIPDRNYAGVFQAVIDDCKKNGALDPVTIGSVPNVGLMAQKAEEYGSHDKTFESAGDGAIRVVDAAGKTLLEQKVEQGDIFRMCQTKDAPIQDWVKLAVTRARLSNTPAIFWLDKNRGHDAQIIAKVEKYLKDHDTSGLDIKIMEPSAACRVTLERIRKGLDTISVTGNVLRDYLTDLFPILELNTSAKMLSIVPLMNGGGLFETGAGGSAPKHVQQFQEEGYLRWDSLGEFLALGVSLEHLAQVFKNPKAQVLAETLDQANGKILDNNKSPARKVGEIDNRGSHFYLAMYWAQALAAQTKDKELQAKFAPLAKALTENEAKINAELIGAQGKPVDMGGYYHPDFAKTSAAMRPSATFNAALAALG
;
A
#
# COMPACT_ATOMS: atom_id res chain seq x y z
N MET A 1 12.09 12.90 -33.37
CA MET A 1 11.65 11.74 -32.58
C MET A 1 11.95 12.07 -31.13
N THR A 2 11.00 11.98 -30.23
CA THR A 2 11.23 12.13 -28.78
C THR A 2 12.16 11.00 -28.34
N THR A 3 13.24 11.33 -27.65
CA THR A 3 14.20 10.35 -27.10
C THR A 3 13.49 9.51 -26.03
N ALA A 4 13.68 8.20 -26.05
CA ALA A 4 13.17 7.33 -25.00
C ALA A 4 13.79 7.72 -23.66
N LYS A 5 12.98 8.03 -22.65
CA LYS A 5 13.44 8.55 -21.37
C LYS A 5 12.77 7.81 -20.22
N ILE A 6 13.55 7.49 -19.20
CA ILE A 6 13.06 7.04 -17.88
C ILE A 6 13.26 8.17 -16.88
N ILE A 7 12.21 8.53 -16.16
CA ILE A 7 12.30 9.43 -15.02
C ILE A 7 12.49 8.58 -13.75
N TRP A 8 13.59 8.84 -13.05
CA TRP A 8 13.90 8.22 -11.77
C TRP A 8 13.63 9.21 -10.65
N THR A 9 12.69 8.91 -9.76
CA THR A 9 12.39 9.85 -8.68
C THR A 9 13.47 9.81 -7.61
N LYS A 10 14.04 10.97 -7.29
CA LYS A 10 14.88 11.17 -6.10
C LYS A 10 13.95 11.42 -4.91
N ILE A 11 14.13 10.64 -3.87
CA ILE A 11 13.27 10.58 -2.67
C ILE A 11 14.08 10.66 -1.38
N ASP A 12 13.56 10.12 -0.28
CA ASP A 12 14.15 10.19 1.05
C ASP A 12 14.70 8.84 1.52
N GLU A 13 15.54 8.88 2.55
CA GLU A 13 15.94 7.74 3.40
C GLU A 13 16.73 6.65 2.64
N ALA A 14 16.59 5.38 3.04
CA ALA A 14 17.38 4.29 2.49
C ALA A 14 17.25 4.11 0.97
N PRO A 15 16.05 4.21 0.34
CA PRO A 15 15.95 4.16 -1.12
C PRO A 15 16.69 5.30 -1.82
N ALA A 16 16.75 6.49 -1.21
CA ALA A 16 17.52 7.61 -1.73
C ALA A 16 19.04 7.32 -1.68
N LEU A 17 19.53 6.74 -0.58
CA LEU A 17 20.91 6.29 -0.48
C LEU A 17 21.23 5.22 -1.52
N ALA A 18 20.38 4.22 -1.67
CA ALA A 18 20.53 3.17 -2.68
C ALA A 18 20.66 3.73 -4.09
N THR A 19 19.96 4.82 -4.41
CA THR A 19 20.01 5.49 -5.71
C THR A 19 21.41 5.97 -6.08
N TYR A 20 22.22 6.44 -5.13
CA TYR A 20 23.60 6.86 -5.41
C TYR A 20 24.46 5.72 -5.98
N SER A 21 24.21 4.48 -5.60
CA SER A 21 24.89 3.30 -6.11
C SER A 21 24.21 2.73 -7.38
N LEU A 22 22.88 2.68 -7.41
CA LEU A 22 22.12 2.00 -8.45
C LEU A 22 21.98 2.84 -9.74
N LEU A 23 21.69 4.13 -9.62
CA LEU A 23 21.39 4.98 -10.79
C LEU A 23 22.54 5.03 -11.81
N PRO A 24 23.83 5.12 -11.44
CA PRO A 24 24.92 5.04 -12.39
C PRO A 24 24.97 3.72 -13.18
N ILE A 25 24.61 2.60 -12.55
CA ILE A 25 24.51 1.29 -13.23
C ILE A 25 23.38 1.35 -14.27
N VAL A 26 22.20 1.80 -13.85
CA VAL A 26 21.03 1.92 -14.72
C VAL A 26 21.33 2.79 -15.91
N GLN A 27 21.91 3.97 -15.69
CA GLN A 27 22.30 4.91 -16.76
C GLN A 27 23.30 4.31 -17.76
N ALA A 28 24.32 3.60 -17.27
CA ALA A 28 25.33 2.98 -18.13
C ALA A 28 24.71 1.88 -19.02
N PHE A 29 23.85 1.03 -18.45
CA PHE A 29 23.21 -0.07 -19.17
C PHE A 29 22.16 0.43 -20.18
N THR A 30 21.27 1.34 -19.77
CA THR A 30 20.17 1.81 -20.61
C THR A 30 20.63 2.69 -21.77
N ARG A 31 21.72 3.45 -21.58
CA ARG A 31 22.33 4.24 -22.66
C ARG A 31 22.68 3.38 -23.88
N THR A 32 23.06 2.11 -23.70
CA THR A 32 23.36 1.19 -24.81
C THR A 32 22.16 0.90 -25.71
N ALA A 33 20.94 1.15 -25.23
CA ALA A 33 19.70 1.04 -25.99
C ALA A 33 19.15 2.41 -26.44
N GLY A 34 19.92 3.50 -26.28
CA GLY A 34 19.48 4.86 -26.60
C GLY A 34 18.45 5.42 -25.63
N ILE A 35 18.42 4.92 -24.38
CA ILE A 35 17.50 5.36 -23.35
C ILE A 35 18.23 6.28 -22.37
N GLU A 36 17.70 7.48 -22.19
CA GLU A 36 18.16 8.43 -21.18
C GLU A 36 17.44 8.18 -19.84
N VAL A 37 18.18 8.28 -18.73
CA VAL A 37 17.61 8.21 -17.39
C VAL A 37 17.88 9.52 -16.66
N GLU A 38 16.82 10.22 -16.30
CA GLU A 38 16.85 11.53 -15.66
C GLU A 38 16.29 11.42 -14.22
N ALA A 39 17.04 11.94 -13.24
CA ALA A 39 16.56 12.03 -11.86
C ALA A 39 15.73 13.29 -11.66
N ARG A 40 14.58 13.16 -10.97
CA ARG A 40 13.70 14.26 -10.58
C ARG A 40 13.47 14.25 -9.06
N ASP A 41 13.74 15.38 -8.41
CA ASP A 41 13.74 15.49 -6.95
C ASP A 41 12.35 15.77 -6.38
N ILE A 42 11.72 14.76 -5.82
CA ILE A 42 10.46 14.84 -5.07
C ILE A 42 10.64 14.48 -3.59
N SER A 43 11.87 14.55 -3.08
CA SER A 43 12.18 14.35 -1.66
C SER A 43 11.51 15.40 -0.78
N LEU A 44 11.42 15.14 0.51
CA LEU A 44 10.85 16.10 1.47
C LEU A 44 11.60 17.42 1.43
N ALA A 45 12.94 17.39 1.43
CA ALA A 45 13.76 18.60 1.31
C ALA A 45 13.52 19.32 -0.03
N GLY A 46 13.49 18.58 -1.15
CA GLY A 46 13.20 19.14 -2.47
C GLY A 46 11.84 19.83 -2.52
N ARG A 47 10.80 19.21 -1.98
CA ARG A 47 9.44 19.80 -1.92
C ARG A 47 9.37 21.03 -1.01
N ILE A 48 10.11 21.05 0.10
CA ILE A 48 10.24 22.24 0.95
C ILE A 48 10.88 23.40 0.16
N LEU A 49 12.05 23.16 -0.46
CA LEU A 49 12.77 24.18 -1.21
C LEU A 49 11.94 24.73 -2.37
N ALA A 50 11.30 23.85 -3.14
CA ALA A 50 10.45 24.23 -4.26
C ALA A 50 9.21 25.05 -3.82
N ASN A 51 8.76 24.88 -2.59
CA ASN A 51 7.58 25.60 -2.07
C ASN A 51 7.89 27.02 -1.56
N PHE A 52 9.17 27.38 -1.37
CA PHE A 52 9.59 28.69 -0.84
C PHE A 52 10.70 29.35 -1.67
N PRO A 53 10.58 29.45 -3.00
CA PRO A 53 11.64 30.00 -3.87
C PRO A 53 11.94 31.46 -3.58
N GLU A 54 10.99 32.25 -3.06
CA GLU A 54 11.17 33.63 -2.71
C GLU A 54 12.14 33.86 -1.53
N ASN A 55 12.32 32.85 -0.69
CA ASN A 55 13.22 32.91 0.47
C ASN A 55 14.65 32.45 0.14
N LEU A 56 14.88 31.99 -1.10
CA LEU A 56 16.12 31.36 -1.51
C LEU A 56 16.91 32.24 -2.47
N THR A 57 18.24 32.12 -2.44
CA THR A 57 19.10 32.71 -3.48
C THR A 57 18.86 32.02 -4.82
N GLU A 58 19.22 32.68 -5.92
CA GLU A 58 19.03 32.13 -7.27
C GLU A 58 19.67 30.74 -7.44
N SER A 59 20.86 30.55 -6.86
CA SER A 59 21.58 29.26 -6.91
C SER A 59 20.99 28.17 -6.02
N GLN A 60 20.12 28.52 -5.06
CA GLN A 60 19.44 27.59 -4.17
C GLN A 60 18.06 27.18 -4.65
N ARG A 61 17.50 27.92 -5.63
CA ARG A 61 16.18 27.64 -6.19
C ARG A 61 16.19 26.35 -6.99
N ILE A 62 15.17 25.53 -6.76
CA ILE A 62 14.93 24.31 -7.52
C ILE A 62 13.50 24.32 -8.07
N PRO A 63 13.25 23.62 -9.19
CA PRO A 63 11.91 23.54 -9.77
C PRO A 63 10.96 22.72 -8.88
N ASP A 64 9.66 22.93 -9.01
CA ASP A 64 8.63 22.07 -8.44
C ASP A 64 8.48 20.83 -9.31
N GLU A 65 9.33 19.85 -9.05
CA GLU A 65 9.38 18.60 -9.82
C GLU A 65 8.13 17.72 -9.60
N LEU A 66 7.48 17.80 -8.44
CA LEU A 66 6.26 17.03 -8.21
C LEU A 66 5.12 17.53 -9.11
N THR A 67 4.94 18.83 -9.22
CA THR A 67 3.95 19.42 -10.14
C THR A 67 4.29 19.09 -11.59
N ALA A 68 5.57 19.23 -11.99
CA ALA A 68 6.01 18.90 -13.34
C ALA A 68 5.80 17.42 -13.70
N LEU A 69 6.05 16.50 -12.75
CA LEU A 69 5.76 15.09 -12.94
C LEU A 69 4.27 14.80 -13.01
N GLY A 70 3.43 15.52 -12.24
CA GLY A 70 1.98 15.43 -12.36
C GLY A 70 1.50 15.79 -13.77
N GLU A 71 2.03 16.85 -14.37
CA GLU A 71 1.73 17.22 -15.76
C GLU A 71 2.24 16.17 -16.76
N LEU A 72 3.41 15.58 -16.50
CA LEU A 72 3.97 14.52 -17.33
C LEU A 72 3.08 13.26 -17.32
N THR A 73 2.45 12.91 -16.20
CA THR A 73 1.56 11.73 -16.12
C THR A 73 0.37 11.82 -17.09
N LEU A 74 0.04 13.02 -17.55
CA LEU A 74 -1.02 13.24 -18.53
C LEU A 74 -0.55 13.09 -19.99
N LYS A 75 0.71 12.72 -20.21
CA LYS A 75 1.32 12.61 -21.53
C LYS A 75 1.67 11.16 -21.86
N PRO A 76 1.55 10.75 -23.14
CA PRO A 76 1.80 9.37 -23.57
C PRO A 76 3.27 8.94 -23.44
N GLU A 77 4.20 9.88 -23.46
CA GLU A 77 5.63 9.60 -23.31
C GLU A 77 6.09 9.40 -21.87
N ALA A 78 5.21 9.57 -20.87
CA ALA A 78 5.56 9.38 -19.47
C ALA A 78 6.07 7.97 -19.20
N ASN A 79 7.23 7.88 -18.56
CA ASN A 79 7.77 6.64 -18.01
C ASN A 79 8.51 7.00 -16.72
N ILE A 80 7.83 6.73 -15.60
CA ILE A 80 8.26 7.19 -14.29
C ILE A 80 8.47 6.00 -13.38
N ILE A 81 9.68 5.80 -12.88
CA ILE A 81 9.97 4.88 -11.78
C ILE A 81 9.85 5.67 -10.48
N LYS A 82 8.78 5.38 -9.75
CA LYS A 82 8.49 6.02 -8.47
C LYS A 82 8.97 5.15 -7.33
N LEU A 83 10.04 5.59 -6.67
CA LEU A 83 10.56 4.95 -5.47
C LEU A 83 9.66 5.22 -4.26
N PRO A 84 9.79 4.44 -3.15
CA PRO A 84 9.03 4.66 -1.94
C PRO A 84 9.30 6.04 -1.36
N ASN A 85 8.27 6.87 -1.25
CA ASN A 85 8.38 8.23 -0.69
C ASN A 85 7.88 8.30 0.74
N VAL A 86 8.40 9.26 1.49
CA VAL A 86 7.99 9.55 2.86
C VAL A 86 6.58 10.15 2.86
N SER A 87 5.69 9.57 3.68
CA SER A 87 4.47 10.23 4.12
C SER A 87 4.85 11.15 5.29
N ALA A 88 5.15 12.42 4.99
CA ALA A 88 5.78 13.33 5.91
C ALA A 88 4.88 13.67 7.11
N SER A 89 5.34 13.35 8.31
CA SER A 89 4.75 13.81 9.57
C SER A 89 5.25 15.21 9.95
N VAL A 90 4.56 15.87 10.88
CA VAL A 90 5.00 17.18 11.40
C VAL A 90 6.40 17.12 12.02
N PRO A 91 6.76 16.11 12.85
CA PRO A 91 8.13 16.00 13.34
C PRO A 91 9.19 15.87 12.25
N GLN A 92 8.93 15.08 11.20
CA GLN A 92 9.84 14.93 10.06
C GLN A 92 9.97 16.24 9.28
N LEU A 93 8.86 16.95 9.03
CA LEU A 93 8.88 18.25 8.38
C LEU A 93 9.74 19.26 9.16
N LYS A 94 9.55 19.36 10.47
CA LYS A 94 10.35 20.25 11.33
C LYS A 94 11.84 19.90 11.34
N ALA A 95 12.16 18.61 11.37
CA ALA A 95 13.54 18.14 11.31
C ALA A 95 14.21 18.50 9.98
N ALA A 96 13.51 18.31 8.86
CA ALA A 96 14.00 18.68 7.54
C ALA A 96 14.19 20.21 7.39
N ILE A 97 13.27 21.02 7.91
CA ILE A 97 13.40 22.49 7.93
C ILE A 97 14.66 22.89 8.70
N LYS A 98 14.87 22.35 9.91
CA LYS A 98 16.05 22.67 10.73
C LYS A 98 17.35 22.29 10.03
N GLU A 99 17.38 21.12 9.39
CA GLU A 99 18.57 20.69 8.65
C GLU A 99 18.87 21.66 7.49
N LEU A 100 17.87 22.02 6.68
CA LEU A 100 18.03 22.98 5.59
C LEU A 100 18.49 24.36 6.10
N GLN A 101 17.92 24.85 7.20
CA GLN A 101 18.36 26.10 7.85
C GLN A 101 19.82 26.03 8.29
N SER A 102 20.26 24.90 8.88
CA SER A 102 21.66 24.69 9.28
C SER A 102 22.63 24.67 8.11
N GLN A 103 22.14 24.31 6.91
CA GLN A 103 22.88 24.31 5.65
C GLN A 103 22.79 25.66 4.91
N GLY A 104 22.18 26.69 5.51
CA GLY A 104 22.11 28.04 4.98
C GLY A 104 20.92 28.35 4.08
N TYR A 105 19.91 27.48 4.02
CA TYR A 105 18.66 27.75 3.33
C TYR A 105 17.69 28.56 4.22
N LYS A 106 17.21 29.69 3.75
CA LYS A 106 16.30 30.57 4.51
C LYS A 106 14.83 30.13 4.43
N VAL A 107 14.55 28.85 4.66
CA VAL A 107 13.17 28.34 4.70
C VAL A 107 12.48 28.76 6.03
N PRO A 108 11.17 29.07 6.01
CA PRO A 108 10.46 29.46 7.22
C PRO A 108 10.19 28.27 8.15
N ASP A 109 9.99 28.54 9.43
CA ASP A 109 9.54 27.54 10.40
C ASP A 109 8.08 27.13 10.12
N PHE A 110 7.74 25.89 10.48
CA PHE A 110 6.36 25.41 10.40
C PHE A 110 5.54 25.92 11.59
N PRO A 111 4.49 26.73 11.35
CA PRO A 111 3.64 27.25 12.42
C PRO A 111 2.58 26.22 12.85
N GLU A 112 2.84 25.49 13.94
CA GLU A 112 1.87 24.53 14.48
C GLU A 112 0.56 25.22 14.89
N ASN A 113 0.68 26.32 15.62
CA ASN A 113 -0.43 27.12 16.14
C ASN A 113 -0.38 28.54 15.57
N PRO A 114 -0.86 28.77 14.34
CA PRO A 114 -0.74 30.05 13.67
C PRO A 114 -1.49 31.16 14.42
N GLN A 115 -0.81 32.27 14.69
CA GLN A 115 -1.31 33.40 15.47
C GLN A 115 -1.79 34.56 14.59
N ASN A 116 -1.41 34.57 13.32
CA ASN A 116 -1.73 35.64 12.37
C ASN A 116 -1.99 35.07 10.97
N ASP A 117 -2.41 35.89 10.04
CA ASP A 117 -2.80 35.45 8.70
C ASP A 117 -1.60 34.95 7.89
N THR A 118 -0.42 35.55 8.05
CA THR A 118 0.81 35.07 7.42
C THR A 118 1.15 33.64 7.86
N GLU A 119 1.07 33.34 9.16
CA GLU A 119 1.30 31.99 9.67
C GLU A 119 0.23 31.01 9.22
N LYS A 120 -1.03 31.43 9.10
CA LYS A 120 -2.10 30.59 8.55
C LYS A 120 -1.80 30.23 7.08
N GLU A 121 -1.34 31.20 6.30
CA GLU A 121 -0.97 31.00 4.90
C GLU A 121 0.24 30.06 4.78
N LEU A 122 1.28 30.23 5.62
CA LEU A 122 2.41 29.30 5.71
C LEU A 122 1.94 27.87 6.06
N LYS A 123 1.04 27.74 7.03
CA LYS A 123 0.48 26.41 7.40
C LYS A 123 -0.23 25.74 6.23
N VAL A 124 -0.98 26.49 5.44
CA VAL A 124 -1.64 25.99 4.23
C VAL A 124 -0.61 25.53 3.20
N ARG A 125 0.46 26.30 2.98
CA ARG A 125 1.55 25.92 2.06
C ARG A 125 2.24 24.65 2.50
N PHE A 126 2.63 24.53 3.75
CA PHE A 126 3.21 23.29 4.30
C PHE A 126 2.23 22.10 4.26
N GLY A 127 0.93 22.36 4.34
CA GLY A 127 -0.10 21.33 4.21
C GLY A 127 -0.04 20.57 2.88
N LYS A 128 0.48 21.18 1.82
CA LYS A 128 0.72 20.54 0.52
C LYS A 128 1.90 19.56 0.53
N ILE A 129 2.78 19.66 1.53
CA ILE A 129 3.98 18.83 1.68
C ILE A 129 3.74 17.68 2.67
N LEU A 130 2.88 17.91 3.66
CA LEU A 130 2.55 16.93 4.71
C LEU A 130 1.75 15.74 4.18
N GLY A 131 1.90 14.60 4.83
CA GLY A 131 1.18 13.39 4.52
C GLY A 131 1.60 12.75 3.20
N SER A 132 0.68 12.03 2.56
CA SER A 132 0.89 11.35 1.28
C SER A 132 0.69 12.32 0.10
N ALA A 133 1.59 13.28 -0.07
CA ALA A 133 1.46 14.32 -1.08
C ALA A 133 1.75 13.84 -2.52
N VAL A 134 2.57 12.79 -2.69
CA VAL A 134 3.06 12.33 -4.00
C VAL A 134 2.04 11.45 -4.74
N ASN A 135 1.49 10.44 -4.08
CA ASN A 135 0.58 9.48 -4.72
C ASN A 135 -0.63 10.11 -5.41
N PRO A 136 -1.33 11.08 -4.80
CA PRO A 136 -2.48 11.70 -5.44
C PRO A 136 -2.14 12.46 -6.74
N VAL A 137 -0.90 12.90 -6.88
CA VAL A 137 -0.42 13.65 -8.06
C VAL A 137 -0.01 12.71 -9.18
N LEU A 138 0.66 11.60 -8.87
CA LEU A 138 1.27 10.72 -9.88
C LEU A 138 0.36 9.58 -10.34
N ARG A 139 -0.61 9.13 -9.55
CA ARG A 139 -1.45 7.96 -9.86
C ARG A 139 -2.61 8.30 -10.81
N GLU A 140 -2.30 8.74 -12.02
CA GLU A 140 -3.27 9.01 -13.11
C GLU A 140 -3.54 7.78 -13.97
N GLY A 141 -3.67 6.62 -13.33
CA GLY A 141 -3.98 5.34 -13.98
C GLY A 141 -4.52 4.31 -13.00
N ASN A 142 -5.04 3.23 -13.53
CA ASN A 142 -5.48 2.06 -12.77
C ASN A 142 -4.30 1.13 -12.48
N SER A 143 -4.49 0.22 -11.54
CA SER A 143 -3.42 -0.65 -11.04
C SER A 143 -3.35 -1.97 -11.84
N ASP A 144 -2.15 -2.38 -12.22
CA ASP A 144 -1.80 -3.71 -12.74
C ASP A 144 -0.75 -4.34 -11.82
N ARG A 145 -1.19 -5.29 -10.99
CA ARG A 145 -0.32 -6.00 -10.05
C ARG A 145 -0.18 -7.45 -10.43
N ARG A 146 1.07 -7.90 -10.56
CA ARG A 146 1.42 -9.27 -10.95
C ARG A 146 2.81 -9.64 -10.45
N ALA A 147 3.10 -10.93 -10.35
CA ALA A 147 4.43 -11.42 -10.03
C ALA A 147 5.32 -11.41 -11.28
N ALA A 148 6.57 -10.99 -11.15
CA ALA A 148 7.58 -11.22 -12.18
C ALA A 148 7.90 -12.71 -12.28
N LEU A 149 8.28 -13.18 -13.47
CA LEU A 149 8.59 -14.59 -13.71
C LEU A 149 9.75 -15.09 -12.82
N SER A 150 10.79 -14.27 -12.65
CA SER A 150 11.92 -14.56 -11.76
C SER A 150 11.50 -14.79 -10.31
N VAL A 151 10.59 -13.95 -9.80
CA VAL A 151 10.06 -14.05 -8.44
C VAL A 151 9.19 -15.30 -8.27
N LYS A 152 8.31 -15.58 -9.23
CA LYS A 152 7.46 -16.78 -9.21
C LYS A 152 8.32 -18.07 -9.26
N ASN A 153 9.31 -18.11 -10.12
CA ASN A 153 10.21 -19.27 -10.25
C ASN A 153 11.02 -19.49 -8.96
N PHE A 154 11.50 -18.40 -8.34
CA PHE A 154 12.18 -18.50 -7.04
C PHE A 154 11.27 -19.06 -5.95
N ALA A 155 10.03 -18.58 -5.86
CA ALA A 155 9.07 -19.06 -4.87
C ALA A 155 8.74 -20.56 -5.05
N ARG A 156 8.64 -21.03 -6.29
CA ARG A 156 8.45 -22.46 -6.60
C ARG A 156 9.63 -23.33 -6.19
N LYS A 157 10.86 -22.83 -6.40
CA LYS A 157 12.10 -23.54 -6.00
C LYS A 157 12.34 -23.51 -4.49
N ASN A 158 11.86 -22.47 -3.82
CA ASN A 158 12.09 -22.21 -2.40
C ASN A 158 10.74 -21.95 -1.70
N PRO A 159 9.85 -22.94 -1.63
CA PRO A 159 8.53 -22.76 -1.08
C PRO A 159 8.60 -22.40 0.41
N HIS A 160 7.85 -21.38 0.79
CA HIS A 160 7.70 -21.02 2.19
C HIS A 160 6.78 -22.00 2.92
N ARG A 161 6.89 -21.99 4.25
CA ARG A 161 6.05 -22.83 5.10
C ARG A 161 4.59 -22.35 5.03
N MET A 162 3.69 -23.32 4.84
CA MET A 162 2.25 -23.16 5.01
C MET A 162 1.78 -23.93 6.23
N GLY A 163 0.90 -23.35 7.02
CA GLY A 163 0.25 -24.02 8.15
C GLY A 163 -0.68 -25.12 7.66
N LYS A 164 -0.76 -26.22 8.44
CA LYS A 164 -1.69 -27.31 8.12
C LYS A 164 -3.13 -26.87 8.39
N TRP A 165 -4.01 -27.11 7.43
CA TRP A 165 -5.45 -26.98 7.58
C TRP A 165 -6.10 -28.33 7.88
N SER A 166 -7.11 -28.33 8.74
CA SER A 166 -7.94 -29.49 9.06
C SER A 166 -9.38 -29.23 8.62
N PRO A 167 -10.11 -30.25 8.11
CA PRO A 167 -11.56 -30.12 7.91
C PRO A 167 -12.32 -29.78 9.20
N ASP A 168 -11.78 -30.15 10.36
CA ASP A 168 -12.36 -29.89 11.68
C ASP A 168 -11.99 -28.52 12.26
N SER A 169 -11.20 -27.68 11.54
CA SER A 169 -10.87 -26.34 12.00
C SER A 169 -12.11 -25.52 12.27
N LYS A 170 -12.16 -24.89 13.44
CA LYS A 170 -13.24 -23.99 13.86
C LYS A 170 -13.08 -22.57 13.33
N THR A 171 -11.96 -22.26 12.67
CA THR A 171 -11.69 -20.94 12.11
C THR A 171 -12.76 -20.52 11.12
N HIS A 172 -13.30 -19.33 11.30
CA HIS A 172 -14.32 -18.76 10.43
C HIS A 172 -14.37 -17.24 10.55
N VAL A 173 -15.02 -16.60 9.57
CA VAL A 173 -15.31 -15.17 9.57
C VAL A 173 -16.72 -14.94 10.13
N ALA A 174 -16.85 -13.97 11.03
CA ALA A 174 -18.13 -13.46 11.51
C ALA A 174 -18.35 -12.02 11.02
N HIS A 175 -19.54 -11.71 10.53
CA HIS A 175 -19.92 -10.39 10.05
C HIS A 175 -21.37 -10.04 10.43
N MET A 176 -21.72 -8.76 10.33
CA MET A 176 -23.09 -8.31 10.55
C MET A 176 -24.00 -8.85 9.45
N THR A 177 -25.29 -9.02 9.77
CA THR A 177 -26.33 -9.44 8.84
C THR A 177 -27.28 -8.31 8.46
N GLY A 178 -27.11 -7.13 9.06
CA GLY A 178 -27.88 -5.92 8.81
C GLY A 178 -27.35 -4.76 9.63
N GLY A 179 -27.66 -3.53 9.20
CA GLY A 179 -27.15 -2.32 9.82
C GLY A 179 -25.68 -2.00 9.51
N ASP A 180 -25.05 -2.75 8.62
CA ASP A 180 -23.73 -2.52 8.09
C ASP A 180 -23.76 -1.62 6.84
N PHE A 181 -22.59 -1.18 6.37
CA PHE A 181 -22.50 -0.35 5.17
C PHE A 181 -23.07 -1.04 3.94
N TYR A 182 -22.77 -2.33 3.75
CA TYR A 182 -23.31 -3.12 2.63
C TYR A 182 -24.84 -3.07 2.57
N GLY A 183 -25.50 -3.27 3.70
CA GLY A 183 -26.96 -3.38 3.77
C GLY A 183 -27.70 -2.07 3.55
N SER A 184 -27.03 -0.93 3.80
CA SER A 184 -27.61 0.41 3.69
C SER A 184 -27.24 1.13 2.38
N GLU A 185 -26.25 0.64 1.65
CA GLU A 185 -25.67 1.35 0.51
C GLU A 185 -26.69 1.59 -0.60
N THR A 186 -26.79 2.85 -1.00
CA THR A 186 -27.54 3.31 -2.18
C THR A 186 -26.59 4.03 -3.12
N SER A 187 -26.81 3.92 -4.42
CA SER A 187 -25.92 4.48 -5.43
C SER A 187 -26.69 5.00 -6.63
N VAL A 188 -26.15 6.04 -7.27
CA VAL A 188 -26.68 6.60 -8.52
C VAL A 188 -25.55 6.98 -9.47
N THR A 189 -25.81 6.89 -10.77
CA THR A 189 -25.00 7.54 -11.78
C THR A 189 -25.47 8.97 -11.96
N VAL A 190 -24.57 9.94 -11.83
CA VAL A 190 -24.88 11.38 -11.91
C VAL A 190 -25.26 11.75 -13.34
N ALA A 191 -26.46 12.27 -13.54
CA ALA A 191 -26.96 12.64 -14.86
C ALA A 191 -26.35 13.94 -15.38
N GLU A 192 -26.24 14.95 -14.50
CA GLU A 192 -25.77 16.31 -14.85
C GLU A 192 -24.61 16.74 -13.93
N ALA A 193 -23.60 17.37 -14.51
CA ALA A 193 -22.48 17.91 -13.77
C ALA A 193 -22.95 19.06 -12.86
N GLY A 194 -22.40 19.13 -11.65
CA GLY A 194 -22.70 20.21 -10.71
C GLY A 194 -22.15 19.96 -9.32
N PRO A 195 -22.22 20.95 -8.45
CA PRO A 195 -21.85 20.77 -7.05
C PRO A 195 -22.97 20.10 -6.27
N VAL A 196 -22.58 19.26 -5.30
CA VAL A 196 -23.46 18.74 -4.26
C VAL A 196 -22.94 19.16 -2.90
N ARG A 197 -23.82 19.20 -1.90
CA ARG A 197 -23.47 19.34 -0.49
C ARG A 197 -23.93 18.13 0.29
N ILE A 198 -23.30 17.88 1.42
CA ILE A 198 -23.72 16.86 2.37
C ILE A 198 -24.30 17.58 3.58
N GLU A 199 -25.52 17.23 3.96
CA GLU A 199 -26.22 17.86 5.09
C GLU A 199 -26.86 16.83 6.00
N PHE A 200 -26.82 17.12 7.31
CA PHE A 200 -27.59 16.39 8.32
C PHE A 200 -28.88 17.14 8.60
N VAL A 201 -30.00 16.43 8.57
CA VAL A 201 -31.33 16.94 8.92
C VAL A 201 -31.80 16.20 10.15
N GLY A 202 -31.82 16.87 11.29
CA GLY A 202 -32.28 16.30 12.55
C GLY A 202 -33.79 16.08 12.59
N ASN A 203 -34.25 15.21 13.48
CA ASN A 203 -35.69 14.99 13.72
C ASN A 203 -36.41 16.24 14.22
N ASP A 204 -35.66 17.24 14.70
CA ASP A 204 -36.17 18.58 15.06
C ASP A 204 -36.35 19.52 13.85
N GLY A 205 -36.04 19.04 12.65
CA GLY A 205 -36.14 19.79 11.40
C GLY A 205 -34.95 20.72 11.12
N LYS A 206 -33.96 20.80 12.01
CA LYS A 206 -32.76 21.60 11.77
C LYS A 206 -31.83 20.93 10.78
N THR A 207 -31.31 21.74 9.88
CA THR A 207 -30.32 21.30 8.88
C THR A 207 -28.93 21.84 9.25
N THR A 208 -27.94 20.95 9.28
CA THR A 208 -26.53 21.28 9.48
C THR A 208 -25.75 20.82 8.25
N VAL A 209 -25.04 21.73 7.61
CA VAL A 209 -24.18 21.38 6.46
C VAL A 209 -22.90 20.72 6.99
N LEU A 210 -22.66 19.48 6.60
CA LEU A 210 -21.47 18.69 6.97
C LEU A 210 -20.33 18.94 5.97
N LYS A 211 -20.68 19.12 4.69
CA LYS A 211 -19.74 19.47 3.62
C LYS A 211 -20.42 20.40 2.62
N GLU A 212 -19.86 21.58 2.49
CA GLU A 212 -20.43 22.66 1.66
C GLU A 212 -20.47 22.32 0.17
N LYS A 213 -19.41 21.68 -0.33
CA LYS A 213 -19.28 21.47 -1.77
C LYS A 213 -18.44 20.25 -2.12
N THR A 214 -18.99 19.41 -3.00
CA THR A 214 -18.27 18.39 -3.75
C THR A 214 -18.68 18.55 -5.22
N THR A 215 -17.72 18.76 -6.12
CA THR A 215 -18.01 18.91 -7.55
C THR A 215 -18.10 17.53 -8.18
N LEU A 216 -19.21 17.27 -8.88
CA LEU A 216 -19.47 16.04 -9.63
C LEU A 216 -19.46 16.33 -11.12
N LYS A 217 -19.07 15.35 -11.92
CA LYS A 217 -19.20 15.34 -13.38
C LYS A 217 -20.36 14.44 -13.80
N ALA A 218 -20.96 14.68 -14.96
CA ALA A 218 -21.91 13.76 -15.52
C ALA A 218 -21.27 12.40 -15.77
N GLY A 219 -22.01 11.33 -15.51
CA GLY A 219 -21.52 9.95 -15.62
C GLY A 219 -20.77 9.41 -14.39
N GLU A 220 -20.43 10.25 -13.40
CA GLU A 220 -19.84 9.74 -12.16
C GLU A 220 -20.80 8.83 -11.40
N VAL A 221 -20.26 7.84 -10.72
CA VAL A 221 -21.00 7.03 -9.75
C VAL A 221 -20.76 7.61 -8.37
N ILE A 222 -21.84 7.93 -7.66
CA ILE A 222 -21.79 8.26 -6.24
C ILE A 222 -22.60 7.27 -5.45
N ASP A 223 -22.15 6.96 -4.26
CA ASP A 223 -22.88 6.12 -3.31
C ASP A 223 -22.88 6.73 -1.92
N ALA A 224 -23.87 6.36 -1.12
CA ALA A 224 -23.96 6.68 0.29
C ALA A 224 -24.38 5.46 1.08
N SER A 225 -23.76 5.27 2.24
CA SER A 225 -24.07 4.20 3.16
C SER A 225 -23.99 4.68 4.62
N ALA A 226 -24.66 3.97 5.51
CA ALA A 226 -24.60 4.24 6.95
C ALA A 226 -24.46 2.93 7.73
N LEU A 227 -23.59 2.91 8.72
CA LEU A 227 -23.44 1.83 9.66
C LEU A 227 -24.13 2.21 10.98
N SER A 228 -25.05 1.36 11.44
CA SER A 228 -25.70 1.51 12.73
C SER A 228 -24.76 1.06 13.86
N CYS A 229 -24.32 2.01 14.68
CA CYS A 229 -23.48 1.70 15.84
C CYS A 229 -24.21 0.86 16.89
N ARG A 230 -25.53 1.00 17.00
CA ARG A 230 -26.34 0.12 17.83
C ARG A 230 -26.31 -1.33 17.34
N ALA A 231 -26.48 -1.55 16.03
CA ALA A 231 -26.39 -2.88 15.44
C ALA A 231 -24.97 -3.46 15.55
N LEU A 232 -23.94 -2.64 15.36
CA LEU A 232 -22.54 -3.02 15.51
C LEU A 232 -22.24 -3.48 16.94
N ARG A 233 -22.66 -2.72 17.95
CA ARG A 233 -22.46 -3.10 19.36
C ARG A 233 -23.18 -4.39 19.71
N LYS A 234 -24.41 -4.57 19.19
CA LYS A 234 -25.16 -5.82 19.34
C LYS A 234 -24.40 -6.99 18.71
N PHE A 235 -23.89 -6.82 17.47
CA PHE A 235 -23.08 -7.82 16.81
C PHE A 235 -21.86 -8.21 17.66
N TYR A 236 -21.07 -7.25 18.14
CA TYR A 236 -19.92 -7.54 18.98
C TYR A 236 -20.29 -8.31 20.25
N ALA A 237 -21.35 -7.89 20.93
CA ALA A 237 -21.83 -8.58 22.13
C ALA A 237 -22.23 -10.04 21.85
N GLU A 238 -22.95 -10.28 20.76
CA GLU A 238 -23.35 -11.61 20.33
C GLU A 238 -22.15 -12.49 20.01
N GLN A 239 -21.17 -11.96 19.25
CA GLN A 239 -19.98 -12.70 18.90
C GLN A 239 -19.09 -13.03 20.10
N ILE A 240 -19.01 -12.13 21.08
CA ILE A 240 -18.32 -12.38 22.36
C ILE A 240 -19.02 -13.50 23.13
N GLU A 241 -20.36 -13.47 23.28
CA GLU A 241 -21.10 -14.52 23.98
C GLU A 241 -21.03 -15.88 23.28
N GLU A 242 -21.00 -15.90 21.95
CA GLU A 242 -20.79 -17.13 21.21
C GLU A 242 -19.37 -17.68 21.41
N ALA A 243 -18.36 -16.83 21.38
CA ALA A 243 -16.95 -17.23 21.53
C ALA A 243 -16.65 -17.78 22.93
N LYS A 244 -17.39 -17.39 23.98
CA LYS A 244 -17.27 -18.00 25.31
C LYS A 244 -17.59 -19.49 25.35
N LYS A 245 -18.38 -19.99 24.40
CA LYS A 245 -18.74 -21.41 24.30
C LYS A 245 -17.62 -22.25 23.67
N GLU A 246 -16.61 -21.61 23.09
CA GLU A 246 -15.49 -22.24 22.40
C GLU A 246 -14.17 -21.70 22.96
N PRO A 247 -13.75 -22.14 24.16
CA PRO A 247 -12.58 -21.57 24.85
C PRO A 247 -11.24 -21.84 24.15
N ASP A 248 -11.22 -22.74 23.18
CA ASP A 248 -10.08 -23.08 22.31
C ASP A 248 -10.06 -22.28 21.00
N VAL A 249 -10.96 -21.33 20.81
CA VAL A 249 -11.02 -20.43 19.66
C VAL A 249 -10.75 -19.00 20.10
N LEU A 250 -9.82 -18.34 19.45
CA LEU A 250 -9.51 -16.93 19.70
C LEU A 250 -10.51 -16.01 19.02
N LEU A 251 -10.89 -14.94 19.70
CA LEU A 251 -11.64 -13.83 19.11
C LEU A 251 -10.68 -12.81 18.54
N SER A 252 -10.90 -12.39 17.31
CA SER A 252 -10.04 -11.43 16.60
C SER A 252 -10.88 -10.43 15.81
N LEU A 253 -10.50 -9.15 15.84
CA LEU A 253 -11.13 -8.08 15.05
C LEU A 253 -10.22 -7.71 13.88
N HIS A 254 -10.81 -7.53 12.69
CA HIS A 254 -10.11 -7.13 11.48
C HIS A 254 -10.89 -6.02 10.78
N LEU A 255 -10.22 -4.89 10.53
CA LEU A 255 -10.79 -3.68 9.93
C LEU A 255 -9.82 -3.10 8.88
N LYS A 256 -10.29 -2.22 8.02
CA LYS A 256 -9.43 -1.44 7.11
C LYS A 256 -8.61 -0.36 7.87
N ALA A 257 -9.09 0.04 9.03
CA ALA A 257 -8.51 0.84 10.12
C ALA A 257 -7.77 2.13 9.71
N THR A 258 -6.57 2.05 9.17
CA THR A 258 -5.71 3.24 9.00
C THR A 258 -6.04 4.09 7.79
N MET A 259 -6.56 3.51 6.72
CA MET A 259 -7.02 4.27 5.55
C MET A 259 -8.35 4.97 5.81
N MET A 260 -9.21 4.37 6.64
CA MET A 260 -10.56 4.87 6.98
C MET A 260 -10.53 5.57 8.33
N LYS A 261 -9.89 6.72 8.39
CA LYS A 261 -9.53 7.44 9.63
C LYS A 261 -10.70 7.87 10.53
N ILE A 262 -11.93 7.87 10.04
CA ILE A 262 -13.11 8.25 10.82
C ILE A 262 -13.92 7.01 11.18
N SER A 263 -14.39 6.24 10.18
CA SER A 263 -15.30 5.12 10.42
C SER A 263 -14.66 3.99 11.21
N ASP A 264 -13.49 3.53 10.82
CA ASP A 264 -12.91 2.31 11.38
C ASP A 264 -12.36 2.48 12.80
N PRO A 265 -11.74 3.61 13.19
CA PRO A 265 -11.43 3.88 14.59
C PRO A 265 -12.66 3.91 15.49
N ILE A 266 -13.80 4.44 15.04
CA ILE A 266 -15.06 4.40 15.78
C ILE A 266 -15.55 2.96 15.94
N MET A 267 -15.55 2.17 14.87
CA MET A 267 -15.90 0.75 14.93
C MET A 267 -14.99 -0.03 15.88
N PHE A 268 -13.70 0.28 15.89
CA PHE A 268 -12.72 -0.29 16.81
C PHE A 268 -13.01 0.07 18.27
N GLY A 269 -13.29 1.34 18.54
CA GLY A 269 -13.66 1.85 19.88
C GLY A 269 -14.90 1.17 20.44
N HIS A 270 -15.89 0.89 19.59
CA HIS A 270 -17.06 0.11 19.98
C HIS A 270 -16.70 -1.32 20.39
N ALA A 271 -15.80 -1.99 19.68
CA ALA A 271 -15.33 -3.33 20.07
C ALA A 271 -14.65 -3.31 21.44
N VAL A 272 -13.77 -2.33 21.67
CA VAL A 272 -13.09 -2.13 22.95
C VAL A 272 -14.11 -1.95 24.08
N THR A 273 -15.06 -1.04 23.93
CA THR A 273 -16.05 -0.73 24.98
C THR A 273 -17.06 -1.85 25.23
N VAL A 274 -17.35 -2.68 24.23
CA VAL A 274 -18.22 -3.86 24.39
C VAL A 274 -17.48 -5.00 25.08
N TYR A 275 -16.24 -5.27 24.68
CA TYR A 275 -15.43 -6.34 25.29
C TYR A 275 -15.11 -6.04 26.76
N PHE A 276 -14.69 -4.81 27.08
CA PHE A 276 -14.33 -4.34 28.42
C PHE A 276 -15.48 -3.62 29.13
N LYS A 277 -16.73 -3.94 28.80
CA LYS A 277 -17.91 -3.23 29.30
C LYS A 277 -17.91 -3.05 30.83
N ASP A 278 -17.59 -4.11 31.58
CA ASP A 278 -17.57 -4.07 33.04
C ASP A 278 -16.56 -3.05 33.59
N VAL A 279 -15.41 -2.90 32.93
CA VAL A 279 -14.38 -1.92 33.29
C VAL A 279 -14.85 -0.50 32.98
N PHE A 280 -15.39 -0.27 31.79
CA PHE A 280 -15.86 1.04 31.35
C PHE A 280 -17.04 1.52 32.18
N ASP A 281 -17.99 0.64 32.55
CA ASP A 281 -19.11 0.98 33.37
C ASP A 281 -18.69 1.29 34.84
N LYS A 282 -17.84 0.46 35.44
CA LYS A 282 -17.38 0.64 36.80
C LYS A 282 -16.53 1.88 37.01
N HIS A 283 -15.67 2.20 36.04
CA HIS A 283 -14.71 3.29 36.12
C HIS A 283 -15.06 4.48 35.24
N ALA A 284 -16.33 4.64 34.83
CA ALA A 284 -16.74 5.66 33.85
C ALA A 284 -16.30 7.08 34.21
N ALA A 285 -16.39 7.47 35.49
CA ALA A 285 -16.00 8.80 35.95
C ALA A 285 -14.47 9.04 35.75
N THR A 286 -13.65 8.08 36.17
CA THR A 286 -12.18 8.15 36.04
C THR A 286 -11.74 8.14 34.55
N ILE A 287 -12.37 7.30 33.74
CA ILE A 287 -12.09 7.20 32.31
C ILE A 287 -12.41 8.52 31.60
N LYS A 288 -13.52 9.16 31.98
CA LYS A 288 -13.90 10.49 31.49
C LYS A 288 -12.91 11.57 31.94
N GLU A 289 -12.54 11.58 33.23
CA GLU A 289 -11.54 12.52 33.81
C GLU A 289 -10.20 12.42 33.07
N LEU A 290 -9.74 11.22 32.75
CA LEU A 290 -8.52 10.95 32.01
C LEU A 290 -8.63 11.27 30.53
N ASN A 291 -9.80 11.63 30.03
CA ASN A 291 -10.07 11.89 28.62
C ASN A 291 -9.58 10.72 27.71
N VAL A 292 -9.96 9.49 28.08
CA VAL A 292 -9.62 8.29 27.31
C VAL A 292 -10.34 8.32 25.96
N ASN A 293 -9.59 8.13 24.87
CA ASN A 293 -10.13 8.01 23.53
C ASN A 293 -10.09 6.54 23.07
N VAL A 294 -11.20 5.85 23.19
CA VAL A 294 -11.32 4.44 22.80
C VAL A 294 -11.09 4.18 21.30
N ASN A 295 -11.25 5.21 20.47
CA ASN A 295 -10.97 5.10 19.03
C ASN A 295 -9.47 4.94 18.74
N ASN A 296 -8.60 5.27 19.71
CA ASN A 296 -7.17 4.94 19.66
C ASN A 296 -6.86 3.52 20.16
N GLY A 297 -7.87 2.79 20.62
CA GLY A 297 -7.75 1.43 21.12
C GLY A 297 -7.63 1.32 22.64
N PHE A 298 -7.57 0.08 23.13
CA PHE A 298 -7.40 -0.21 24.55
C PHE A 298 -6.07 0.30 25.11
N GLY A 299 -5.06 0.43 24.26
CA GLY A 299 -3.76 1.02 24.62
C GLY A 299 -3.86 2.45 25.15
N ASP A 300 -4.81 3.24 24.68
CA ASP A 300 -5.02 4.61 25.19
C ASP A 300 -5.51 4.59 26.66
N LEU A 301 -6.39 3.67 27.01
CA LEU A 301 -6.81 3.45 28.41
C LEU A 301 -5.60 3.05 29.27
N LEU A 302 -4.80 2.07 28.83
CA LEU A 302 -3.63 1.59 29.58
C LEU A 302 -2.61 2.70 29.81
N ALA A 303 -2.31 3.49 28.78
CA ALA A 303 -1.37 4.61 28.89
C ALA A 303 -1.86 5.68 29.89
N LYS A 304 -3.15 5.97 29.89
CA LYS A 304 -3.72 7.02 30.76
C LYS A 304 -3.89 6.58 32.19
N ILE A 305 -4.30 5.34 32.47
CA ILE A 305 -4.36 4.85 33.85
C ILE A 305 -2.97 4.72 34.47
N ALA A 306 -1.91 4.55 33.66
CA ALA A 306 -0.53 4.54 34.17
C ALA A 306 -0.11 5.86 34.84
N THR A 307 -0.82 6.96 34.60
CA THR A 307 -0.58 8.26 35.24
C THR A 307 -1.28 8.42 36.58
N LEU A 308 -2.13 7.47 36.97
CA LEU A 308 -2.85 7.49 38.25
C LEU A 308 -1.98 7.06 39.42
N PRO A 309 -2.33 7.47 40.66
CA PRO A 309 -1.73 6.92 41.88
C PRO A 309 -1.86 5.39 41.91
N ASP A 310 -0.85 4.72 42.44
CA ASP A 310 -0.69 3.26 42.40
C ASP A 310 -1.92 2.48 42.88
N ALA A 311 -2.52 2.90 43.99
CA ALA A 311 -3.71 2.22 44.53
C ALA A 311 -4.96 2.30 43.60
N LYS A 312 -5.18 3.45 42.97
CA LYS A 312 -6.28 3.66 42.02
C LYS A 312 -6.03 2.89 40.72
N ARG A 313 -4.79 2.94 40.21
CA ARG A 313 -4.35 2.17 39.05
C ARG A 313 -4.54 0.68 39.27
N ALA A 314 -4.01 0.13 40.37
CA ALA A 314 -4.08 -1.29 40.67
C ALA A 314 -5.53 -1.83 40.75
N GLY A 315 -6.46 -1.01 41.20
CA GLY A 315 -7.88 -1.36 41.22
C GLY A 315 -8.48 -1.53 39.83
N ILE A 316 -8.14 -0.63 38.89
CA ILE A 316 -8.58 -0.72 37.49
C ILE A 316 -7.90 -1.90 36.78
N GLU A 317 -6.61 -2.09 37.00
CA GLU A 317 -5.86 -3.22 36.43
C GLU A 317 -6.41 -4.57 36.91
N ALA A 318 -6.81 -4.68 38.17
CA ALA A 318 -7.46 -5.89 38.70
C ALA A 318 -8.81 -6.17 38.02
N ASP A 319 -9.62 -5.15 37.75
CA ASP A 319 -10.89 -5.30 37.05
C ASP A 319 -10.64 -5.65 35.54
N ILE A 320 -9.61 -5.14 34.93
CA ILE A 320 -9.18 -5.54 33.56
C ILE A 320 -8.83 -7.03 33.54
N GLN A 321 -8.04 -7.50 34.52
CA GLN A 321 -7.70 -8.92 34.62
C GLN A 321 -8.92 -9.80 34.90
N ALA A 322 -9.87 -9.32 35.69
CA ALA A 322 -11.16 -10.01 35.93
C ALA A 322 -11.97 -10.10 34.61
N CYS A 323 -11.94 -9.04 33.80
CA CYS A 323 -12.57 -9.01 32.48
C CYS A 323 -11.98 -10.06 31.55
N TYR A 324 -10.66 -10.14 31.44
CA TYR A 324 -10.00 -11.17 30.62
C TYR A 324 -10.36 -12.61 31.04
N LYS A 325 -10.55 -12.85 32.33
CA LYS A 325 -10.97 -14.18 32.83
C LYS A 325 -12.44 -14.53 32.51
N LYS A 326 -13.28 -13.51 32.35
CA LYS A 326 -14.73 -13.66 32.07
C LYS A 326 -15.01 -13.74 30.56
N GLN A 327 -14.25 -13.04 29.76
CA GLN A 327 -14.42 -12.90 28.32
C GLN A 327 -13.67 -13.99 27.53
N PRO A 328 -14.00 -14.21 26.24
CA PRO A 328 -13.25 -15.13 25.40
C PRO A 328 -11.82 -14.64 25.21
N GLN A 329 -10.90 -15.57 24.96
CA GLN A 329 -9.51 -15.21 24.68
C GLN A 329 -9.41 -14.38 23.40
N LEU A 330 -8.66 -13.27 23.48
CA LEU A 330 -8.32 -12.46 22.32
C LEU A 330 -7.10 -13.01 21.60
N ALA A 331 -7.07 -12.89 20.27
CA ALA A 331 -5.84 -13.05 19.52
C ALA A 331 -4.81 -12.00 19.96
N MET A 332 -3.55 -12.43 20.04
CA MET A 332 -2.44 -11.61 20.50
C MET A 332 -1.64 -11.04 19.31
N VAL A 333 -1.26 -9.79 19.43
CA VAL A 333 -0.26 -9.16 18.56
C VAL A 333 1.14 -9.46 19.08
N ASN A 334 1.30 -9.43 20.40
CA ASN A 334 2.54 -9.79 21.06
C ASN A 334 2.23 -10.49 22.40
N SER A 335 2.35 -11.82 22.43
CA SER A 335 2.04 -12.63 23.61
C SER A 335 2.98 -12.31 24.79
N ASP A 336 4.27 -12.09 24.53
CA ASP A 336 5.27 -11.83 25.57
C ASP A 336 5.02 -10.51 26.30
N LYS A 337 4.46 -9.52 25.59
CA LYS A 337 4.14 -8.19 26.14
C LYS A 337 2.67 -8.05 26.57
N GLY A 338 1.85 -9.06 26.38
CA GLY A 338 0.42 -9.00 26.68
C GLY A 338 -0.37 -8.06 25.77
N ILE A 339 0.13 -7.77 24.56
CA ILE A 339 -0.54 -6.88 23.60
C ILE A 339 -1.54 -7.68 22.81
N THR A 340 -2.82 -7.36 23.01
CA THR A 340 -3.94 -8.02 22.34
C THR A 340 -4.27 -7.35 21.01
N ASN A 341 -5.12 -8.02 20.24
CA ASN A 341 -5.71 -7.52 19.00
C ASN A 341 -6.57 -6.23 19.20
N LEU A 342 -7.03 -5.93 20.41
CA LEU A 342 -7.80 -4.70 20.72
C LEU A 342 -6.92 -3.54 21.24
N HIS A 343 -5.59 -3.63 21.14
CA HIS A 343 -4.69 -2.63 21.71
C HIS A 343 -4.68 -1.31 20.91
N VAL A 344 -4.41 -1.37 19.61
CA VAL A 344 -4.46 -0.21 18.70
C VAL A 344 -5.05 -0.60 17.34
N PRO A 345 -5.78 0.30 16.65
CA PRO A 345 -6.39 0.00 15.36
C PRO A 345 -5.40 -0.44 14.27
N SER A 346 -4.17 0.08 14.29
CA SER A 346 -3.14 -0.28 13.31
C SER A 346 -2.71 -1.75 13.33
N ASP A 347 -2.97 -2.47 14.42
CA ASP A 347 -2.63 -3.89 14.55
C ASP A 347 -3.64 -4.83 13.87
N VAL A 348 -4.80 -4.31 13.48
CA VAL A 348 -5.90 -5.10 12.91
C VAL A 348 -6.24 -4.78 11.47
N ILE A 349 -5.32 -4.15 10.76
CA ILE A 349 -5.49 -3.86 9.33
C ILE A 349 -5.71 -5.17 8.59
N ILE A 350 -6.88 -5.31 7.96
CA ILE A 350 -7.33 -6.56 7.33
C ILE A 350 -6.35 -7.08 6.28
N ASP A 351 -5.74 -6.18 5.52
CA ASP A 351 -4.75 -6.48 4.47
C ASP A 351 -3.51 -7.20 5.03
N ALA A 352 -3.12 -6.87 6.26
CA ALA A 352 -1.92 -7.38 6.92
C ALA A 352 -2.22 -8.50 7.94
N SER A 353 -3.44 -8.61 8.44
CA SER A 353 -3.80 -9.53 9.54
C SER A 353 -4.51 -10.80 9.06
N MET A 354 -5.37 -10.73 8.05
CA MET A 354 -6.07 -11.90 7.53
C MET A 354 -5.20 -12.85 6.71
N PRO A 355 -4.37 -12.39 5.76
CA PRO A 355 -3.57 -13.29 4.94
C PRO A 355 -2.58 -14.16 5.72
N PRO A 356 -1.82 -13.65 6.73
CA PRO A 356 -0.96 -14.48 7.55
C PRO A 356 -1.73 -15.52 8.37
N MET A 357 -2.91 -15.18 8.89
CA MET A 357 -3.76 -16.13 9.61
C MET A 357 -4.15 -17.31 8.71
N ILE A 358 -4.53 -17.04 7.46
CA ILE A 358 -4.87 -18.08 6.48
C ILE A 358 -3.64 -18.90 6.10
N ARG A 359 -2.47 -18.25 5.83
CA ARG A 359 -1.21 -18.92 5.55
C ARG A 359 -0.80 -19.87 6.68
N ASP A 360 -1.04 -19.46 7.93
CA ASP A 360 -0.62 -20.19 9.11
C ASP A 360 -1.66 -21.22 9.60
N GLY A 361 -2.53 -21.69 8.68
CA GLY A 361 -3.49 -22.77 8.94
C GLY A 361 -4.77 -22.32 9.64
N GLY A 362 -5.15 -21.05 9.50
CA GLY A 362 -6.31 -20.46 10.14
C GLY A 362 -6.10 -20.12 11.61
N LYS A 363 -4.84 -20.01 12.05
CA LYS A 363 -4.51 -19.84 13.46
C LYS A 363 -3.87 -18.50 13.76
N MET A 364 -4.16 -17.99 14.95
CA MET A 364 -3.49 -16.84 15.56
C MET A 364 -2.89 -17.24 16.91
N TRP A 365 -2.07 -16.37 17.48
CA TRP A 365 -1.41 -16.64 18.76
C TRP A 365 -2.29 -16.27 19.93
N GLY A 366 -2.37 -17.17 20.93
CA GLY A 366 -3.01 -16.92 22.23
C GLY A 366 -2.05 -16.28 23.24
N ALA A 367 -2.56 -15.91 24.38
CA ALA A 367 -1.80 -15.29 25.47
C ALA A 367 -0.69 -16.21 26.03
N ASP A 368 -0.86 -17.52 25.91
CA ASP A 368 0.13 -18.54 26.32
C ASP A 368 1.20 -18.82 25.26
N GLY A 369 1.23 -18.06 24.18
CA GLY A 369 2.17 -18.22 23.07
C GLY A 369 1.91 -19.44 22.17
N LYS A 370 0.72 -20.05 22.26
CA LYS A 370 0.31 -21.14 21.37
C LYS A 370 -0.65 -20.66 20.30
N ALA A 371 -0.72 -21.43 19.22
CA ALA A 371 -1.59 -21.11 18.08
C ALA A 371 -2.94 -21.83 18.21
N TYR A 372 -4.02 -21.09 18.02
CA TYR A 372 -5.40 -21.54 18.12
C TYR A 372 -6.21 -21.16 16.89
N ASP A 373 -7.27 -21.91 16.63
CA ASP A 373 -8.29 -21.53 15.67
C ASP A 373 -8.88 -20.16 16.01
N THR A 374 -9.39 -19.45 15.02
CA THR A 374 -9.73 -18.05 15.16
C THR A 374 -11.13 -17.75 14.64
N LYS A 375 -11.94 -17.07 15.46
CA LYS A 375 -13.16 -16.38 15.04
C LYS A 375 -12.78 -14.97 14.63
N ALA A 376 -12.69 -14.73 13.31
CA ALA A 376 -12.30 -13.45 12.75
C ALA A 376 -13.54 -12.57 12.53
N MET A 377 -13.69 -11.51 13.30
CA MET A 377 -14.77 -10.55 13.11
C MET A 377 -14.38 -9.54 12.03
N ILE A 378 -15.13 -9.50 10.95
CA ILE A 378 -15.10 -8.48 9.90
C ILE A 378 -16.49 -7.87 9.84
N PRO A 379 -16.78 -6.80 10.58
CA PRO A 379 -18.17 -6.34 10.82
C PRO A 379 -18.96 -6.06 9.56
N ASP A 380 -18.42 -5.24 8.65
CA ASP A 380 -19.06 -4.97 7.36
C ASP A 380 -18.91 -6.17 6.41
N ARG A 381 -20.02 -6.71 5.95
CA ARG A 381 -20.03 -7.94 5.14
C ARG A 381 -19.58 -7.75 3.68
N ASN A 382 -19.29 -6.53 3.23
CA ASN A 382 -18.95 -6.23 1.84
C ASN A 382 -18.01 -7.27 1.22
N TYR A 383 -16.91 -7.59 1.91
CA TYR A 383 -15.90 -8.53 1.41
C TYR A 383 -15.50 -9.61 2.42
N ALA A 384 -16.22 -9.70 3.53
CA ALA A 384 -15.99 -10.73 4.55
C ALA A 384 -16.09 -12.14 3.96
N GLY A 385 -17.02 -12.35 3.03
CA GLY A 385 -17.25 -13.63 2.35
C GLY A 385 -16.09 -14.10 1.48
N VAL A 386 -15.23 -13.20 1.00
CA VAL A 386 -14.01 -13.57 0.25
C VAL A 386 -13.04 -14.35 1.14
N PHE A 387 -12.78 -13.86 2.34
CA PHE A 387 -11.91 -14.55 3.30
C PHE A 387 -12.54 -15.86 3.78
N GLN A 388 -13.85 -15.90 3.98
CA GLN A 388 -14.54 -17.14 4.32
C GLN A 388 -14.42 -18.18 3.19
N ALA A 389 -14.53 -17.77 1.93
CA ALA A 389 -14.36 -18.67 0.79
C ALA A 389 -12.96 -19.32 0.75
N VAL A 390 -11.91 -18.56 1.08
CA VAL A 390 -10.54 -19.10 1.17
C VAL A 390 -10.41 -20.07 2.35
N ILE A 391 -10.98 -19.73 3.49
CA ILE A 391 -10.99 -20.60 4.69
C ILE A 391 -11.70 -21.92 4.39
N ASP A 392 -12.87 -21.87 3.76
CA ASP A 392 -13.65 -23.07 3.41
C ASP A 392 -12.90 -23.96 2.41
N ASP A 393 -12.27 -23.35 1.41
CA ASP A 393 -11.43 -24.07 0.47
C ASP A 393 -10.24 -24.75 1.16
N CYS A 394 -9.57 -24.05 2.06
CA CYS A 394 -8.45 -24.60 2.82
C CYS A 394 -8.88 -25.72 3.78
N LYS A 395 -10.03 -25.61 4.43
CA LYS A 395 -10.60 -26.70 5.25
C LYS A 395 -10.89 -27.95 4.43
N LYS A 396 -11.45 -27.75 3.24
CA LYS A 396 -11.84 -28.87 2.35
C LYS A 396 -10.63 -29.53 1.67
N ASN A 397 -9.69 -28.73 1.18
CA ASN A 397 -8.66 -29.17 0.25
C ASN A 397 -7.24 -29.10 0.86
N GLY A 398 -7.10 -28.65 2.10
CA GLY A 398 -5.80 -28.36 2.73
C GLY A 398 -5.21 -27.03 2.30
N ALA A 399 -4.04 -26.69 2.82
CA ALA A 399 -3.30 -25.49 2.45
C ALA A 399 -3.02 -25.45 0.93
N LEU A 400 -2.93 -24.23 0.39
CA LEU A 400 -2.42 -24.03 -0.96
C LEU A 400 -0.93 -24.38 -1.01
N ASP A 401 -0.47 -24.98 -2.10
CA ASP A 401 0.94 -25.35 -2.28
C ASP A 401 1.67 -24.31 -3.13
N PRO A 402 2.62 -23.51 -2.56
CA PRO A 402 3.36 -22.50 -3.30
C PRO A 402 4.14 -23.04 -4.51
N VAL A 403 4.44 -24.33 -4.56
CA VAL A 403 5.16 -24.97 -5.67
C VAL A 403 4.27 -25.08 -6.91
N THR A 404 3.00 -25.35 -6.72
CA THR A 404 2.10 -25.77 -7.81
C THR A 404 1.02 -24.76 -8.15
N ILE A 405 0.65 -23.86 -7.24
CA ILE A 405 -0.45 -22.91 -7.46
C ILE A 405 -0.18 -21.93 -8.60
N GLY A 406 -1.26 -21.59 -9.31
CA GLY A 406 -1.28 -20.46 -10.25
C GLY A 406 -1.20 -19.11 -9.53
N SER A 407 -1.09 -18.05 -10.30
CA SER A 407 -1.07 -16.65 -9.83
C SER A 407 -2.43 -15.98 -9.98
N VAL A 408 -2.67 -14.96 -9.17
CA VAL A 408 -3.86 -14.10 -9.26
C VAL A 408 -3.43 -12.65 -9.51
N PRO A 409 -3.06 -12.31 -10.77
CA PRO A 409 -2.83 -10.93 -11.13
C PRO A 409 -4.07 -10.08 -10.85
N ASN A 410 -3.87 -8.81 -10.50
CA ASN A 410 -4.97 -7.90 -10.19
C ASN A 410 -4.97 -6.67 -11.11
N VAL A 411 -6.14 -6.38 -11.66
CA VAL A 411 -6.45 -5.11 -12.34
C VAL A 411 -7.39 -4.33 -11.44
N GLY A 412 -6.87 -3.28 -10.81
CA GLY A 412 -7.55 -2.53 -9.76
C GLY A 412 -7.99 -1.13 -10.19
N LEU A 413 -9.25 -0.79 -9.92
CA LEU A 413 -9.78 0.56 -10.13
C LEU A 413 -9.16 1.51 -9.09
N MET A 414 -8.39 2.50 -9.56
CA MET A 414 -7.63 3.40 -8.69
C MET A 414 -7.54 4.82 -9.24
N ALA A 415 -7.61 5.00 -10.56
CA ALA A 415 -7.34 6.25 -11.22
C ALA A 415 -8.22 7.39 -10.71
N GLN A 416 -7.67 8.60 -10.69
CA GLN A 416 -8.35 9.83 -10.26
C GLN A 416 -9.04 9.71 -8.90
N LYS A 417 -8.41 8.99 -7.96
CA LYS A 417 -8.91 8.77 -6.60
C LYS A 417 -10.28 8.10 -6.55
N ALA A 418 -10.50 7.08 -7.38
CA ALA A 418 -11.70 6.26 -7.30
C ALA A 418 -11.92 5.76 -5.87
N GLU A 419 -13.09 6.07 -5.30
CA GLU A 419 -13.42 5.78 -3.91
C GLU A 419 -14.38 4.60 -3.83
N GLU A 420 -14.29 3.83 -2.75
CA GLU A 420 -15.21 2.72 -2.50
C GLU A 420 -15.64 2.64 -1.02
N TYR A 421 -14.79 3.00 -0.06
CA TYR A 421 -15.09 2.97 1.35
C TYR A 421 -15.29 4.36 1.97
N GLY A 422 -15.62 5.34 1.17
CA GLY A 422 -15.69 6.74 1.57
C GLY A 422 -14.32 7.40 1.59
N SER A 423 -14.28 8.65 1.99
CA SER A 423 -13.07 9.42 2.21
C SER A 423 -13.21 10.24 3.49
N HIS A 424 -12.09 10.74 4.02
CA HIS A 424 -12.08 11.47 5.29
C HIS A 424 -12.94 12.73 5.28
N ASP A 425 -13.10 13.35 4.12
CA ASP A 425 -13.86 14.57 3.92
C ASP A 425 -15.33 14.33 3.55
N LYS A 426 -15.74 13.07 3.41
CA LYS A 426 -17.11 12.63 3.09
C LYS A 426 -17.61 11.52 4.02
N THR A 427 -16.95 11.32 5.14
CA THR A 427 -17.34 10.37 6.20
C THR A 427 -17.60 11.13 7.48
N PHE A 428 -18.75 10.89 8.13
CA PHE A 428 -19.22 11.63 9.29
C PHE A 428 -19.84 10.70 10.33
N GLU A 429 -19.56 10.98 11.61
CA GLU A 429 -20.33 10.45 12.73
C GLU A 429 -21.57 11.33 12.92
N SER A 430 -22.75 10.73 13.02
CA SER A 430 -23.99 11.47 13.19
C SER A 430 -24.08 12.13 14.56
N ALA A 431 -24.35 13.43 14.56
CA ALA A 431 -24.50 14.23 15.78
C ALA A 431 -25.84 13.97 16.51
N GLY A 432 -26.80 13.31 15.87
CA GLY A 432 -28.13 13.05 16.41
C GLY A 432 -28.95 12.13 15.51
N ASP A 433 -30.20 11.91 15.91
CA ASP A 433 -31.15 11.15 15.13
C ASP A 433 -31.74 11.98 14.00
N GLY A 434 -31.80 11.43 12.79
CA GLY A 434 -32.26 12.13 11.60
C GLY A 434 -31.90 11.45 10.30
N ALA A 435 -31.51 12.24 9.31
CA ALA A 435 -31.04 11.75 8.02
C ALA A 435 -29.83 12.56 7.52
N ILE A 436 -28.87 11.91 6.89
CA ILE A 436 -27.78 12.57 6.16
C ILE A 436 -28.06 12.44 4.67
N ARG A 437 -28.02 13.58 3.97
CA ARG A 437 -28.42 13.72 2.58
C ARG A 437 -27.29 14.24 1.71
N VAL A 438 -27.23 13.78 0.47
CA VAL A 438 -26.44 14.36 -0.61
C VAL A 438 -27.39 15.16 -1.50
N VAL A 439 -27.25 16.48 -1.55
CA VAL A 439 -28.21 17.40 -2.18
C VAL A 439 -27.50 18.19 -3.27
N ASP A 440 -28.12 18.28 -4.46
CA ASP A 440 -27.59 19.07 -5.57
C ASP A 440 -27.84 20.59 -5.41
N ALA A 441 -27.33 21.38 -6.35
CA ALA A 441 -27.47 22.82 -6.34
C ALA A 441 -28.93 23.32 -6.44
N ALA A 442 -29.81 22.51 -7.00
CA ALA A 442 -31.24 22.82 -7.12
C ALA A 442 -32.05 22.44 -5.86
N GLY A 443 -31.40 21.84 -4.86
CA GLY A 443 -32.03 21.35 -3.63
C GLY A 443 -32.66 19.96 -3.74
N LYS A 444 -32.37 19.22 -4.82
CA LYS A 444 -32.84 17.84 -4.99
C LYS A 444 -31.94 16.90 -4.21
N THR A 445 -32.53 16.04 -3.40
CA THR A 445 -31.81 14.94 -2.72
C THR A 445 -31.48 13.85 -3.72
N LEU A 446 -30.19 13.56 -3.88
CA LEU A 446 -29.68 12.50 -4.73
C LEU A 446 -29.57 11.18 -3.96
N LEU A 447 -29.07 11.22 -2.72
CA LEU A 447 -28.89 10.10 -1.82
C LEU A 447 -29.28 10.51 -0.39
N GLU A 448 -29.84 9.58 0.37
CA GLU A 448 -30.23 9.80 1.77
C GLU A 448 -30.00 8.55 2.58
N GLN A 449 -29.48 8.70 3.80
CA GLN A 449 -29.36 7.64 4.81
C GLN A 449 -30.00 8.10 6.11
N LYS A 450 -30.89 7.28 6.67
CA LYS A 450 -31.39 7.46 8.04
C LYS A 450 -30.30 7.09 9.02
N VAL A 451 -30.14 7.89 10.06
CA VAL A 451 -29.09 7.73 11.06
C VAL A 451 -29.63 7.97 12.47
N GLU A 452 -29.06 7.27 13.45
CA GLU A 452 -29.17 7.58 14.86
C GLU A 452 -27.89 8.28 15.35
N GLN A 453 -27.92 8.90 16.51
CA GLN A 453 -26.72 9.50 17.09
C GLN A 453 -25.57 8.49 17.20
N GLY A 454 -24.40 8.85 16.69
CA GLY A 454 -23.22 8.00 16.70
C GLY A 454 -23.11 7.07 15.49
N ASP A 455 -24.14 6.94 14.65
CA ASP A 455 -24.05 6.19 13.40
C ASP A 455 -23.03 6.82 12.45
N ILE A 456 -22.45 5.99 11.60
CA ILE A 456 -21.39 6.43 10.70
C ILE A 456 -21.91 6.49 9.26
N PHE A 457 -21.92 7.68 8.69
CA PHE A 457 -22.25 7.93 7.28
C PHE A 457 -21.00 7.99 6.43
N ARG A 458 -21.05 7.40 5.23
CA ARG A 458 -20.02 7.50 4.19
C ARG A 458 -20.65 7.90 2.85
N MET A 459 -19.97 8.75 2.10
CA MET A 459 -20.20 8.98 0.68
C MET A 459 -18.94 8.64 -0.11
N CYS A 460 -19.11 7.97 -1.24
CA CYS A 460 -18.04 7.69 -2.21
C CYS A 460 -18.32 8.36 -3.56
N GLN A 461 -17.25 8.55 -4.32
CA GLN A 461 -17.25 9.17 -5.64
C GLN A 461 -16.29 8.46 -6.56
N THR A 462 -16.77 8.01 -7.73
CA THR A 462 -15.97 7.34 -8.74
C THR A 462 -16.26 7.94 -10.11
N LYS A 463 -15.24 8.52 -10.73
CA LYS A 463 -15.36 9.16 -12.05
C LYS A 463 -15.50 8.12 -13.16
N ASP A 464 -16.11 8.54 -14.27
CA ASP A 464 -16.42 7.64 -15.38
C ASP A 464 -15.19 7.24 -16.21
N ALA A 465 -14.29 8.18 -16.51
CA ALA A 465 -13.08 7.91 -17.28
C ALA A 465 -12.16 6.83 -16.66
N PRO A 466 -11.91 6.83 -15.34
CA PRO A 466 -11.24 5.71 -14.69
C PRO A 466 -11.89 4.35 -14.89
N ILE A 467 -13.21 4.27 -14.89
CA ILE A 467 -13.94 3.02 -15.11
C ILE A 467 -13.77 2.52 -16.56
N GLN A 468 -13.84 3.43 -17.54
CA GLN A 468 -13.59 3.10 -18.95
C GLN A 468 -12.18 2.54 -19.14
N ASP A 469 -11.16 3.22 -18.58
CA ASP A 469 -9.77 2.78 -18.66
C ASP A 469 -9.53 1.44 -17.93
N TRP A 470 -10.17 1.23 -16.79
CA TRP A 470 -10.10 -0.01 -16.03
C TRP A 470 -10.65 -1.20 -16.81
N VAL A 471 -11.77 -1.04 -17.52
CA VAL A 471 -12.33 -2.07 -18.41
C VAL A 471 -11.37 -2.35 -19.57
N LYS A 472 -10.82 -1.31 -20.20
CA LYS A 472 -9.80 -1.44 -21.24
C LYS A 472 -8.57 -2.19 -20.75
N LEU A 473 -8.08 -1.87 -19.56
CA LEU A 473 -6.91 -2.53 -18.96
C LEU A 473 -7.19 -4.02 -18.71
N ALA A 474 -8.38 -4.37 -18.21
CA ALA A 474 -8.77 -5.76 -18.01
C ALA A 474 -8.76 -6.56 -19.32
N VAL A 475 -9.35 -6.03 -20.39
CA VAL A 475 -9.32 -6.65 -21.73
C VAL A 475 -7.90 -6.79 -22.25
N THR A 476 -7.09 -5.75 -22.11
CA THR A 476 -5.68 -5.74 -22.53
C THR A 476 -4.88 -6.82 -21.82
N ARG A 477 -5.03 -6.92 -20.49
CA ARG A 477 -4.30 -7.93 -19.70
C ARG A 477 -4.75 -9.35 -20.00
N ALA A 478 -6.06 -9.57 -20.14
CA ALA A 478 -6.60 -10.88 -20.53
C ALA A 478 -6.03 -11.33 -21.89
N ARG A 479 -5.96 -10.44 -22.87
CA ARG A 479 -5.42 -10.75 -24.19
C ARG A 479 -3.92 -11.01 -24.18
N LEU A 480 -3.14 -10.16 -23.52
CA LEU A 480 -1.68 -10.29 -23.48
C LEU A 480 -1.22 -11.56 -22.74
N SER A 481 -1.94 -11.98 -21.72
CA SER A 481 -1.58 -13.16 -20.92
C SER A 481 -2.35 -14.42 -21.33
N ASN A 482 -3.34 -14.32 -22.19
CA ASN A 482 -4.27 -15.41 -22.51
C ASN A 482 -4.88 -16.05 -21.25
N THR A 483 -5.23 -15.21 -20.28
CA THR A 483 -5.72 -15.63 -18.96
C THR A 483 -7.15 -15.13 -18.76
N PRO A 484 -8.06 -15.94 -18.21
CA PRO A 484 -9.40 -15.49 -17.87
C PRO A 484 -9.38 -14.30 -16.91
N ALA A 485 -10.27 -13.34 -17.14
CA ALA A 485 -10.45 -12.17 -16.30
C ALA A 485 -11.85 -12.15 -15.68
N ILE A 486 -11.93 -12.00 -14.37
CA ILE A 486 -13.18 -11.96 -13.63
C ILE A 486 -13.32 -10.59 -12.97
N PHE A 487 -14.39 -9.86 -13.29
CA PHE A 487 -14.82 -8.68 -12.57
C PHE A 487 -15.53 -9.14 -11.28
N TRP A 488 -14.98 -8.77 -10.13
CA TRP A 488 -15.52 -9.14 -8.81
C TRP A 488 -16.53 -8.09 -8.37
N LEU A 489 -17.76 -8.22 -8.81
CA LEU A 489 -18.83 -7.25 -8.60
C LEU A 489 -20.12 -7.95 -8.16
N ASP A 490 -20.76 -7.44 -7.11
CA ASP A 490 -22.02 -7.93 -6.56
C ASP A 490 -23.21 -7.09 -7.05
N LYS A 491 -24.06 -7.68 -7.88
CA LYS A 491 -25.28 -7.01 -8.37
C LYS A 491 -26.24 -6.56 -7.27
N ASN A 492 -26.13 -7.12 -6.07
CA ASN A 492 -26.98 -6.79 -4.93
C ASN A 492 -26.43 -5.62 -4.11
N ARG A 493 -25.21 -5.17 -4.37
CA ARG A 493 -24.59 -4.00 -3.76
C ARG A 493 -24.86 -2.77 -4.62
N GLY A 494 -25.30 -1.67 -4.01
CA GLY A 494 -25.68 -0.45 -4.73
C GLY A 494 -24.58 0.08 -5.66
N HIS A 495 -23.36 0.28 -5.14
CA HIS A 495 -22.20 0.71 -5.93
C HIS A 495 -21.92 -0.24 -7.10
N ASP A 496 -21.81 -1.54 -6.81
CA ASP A 496 -21.45 -2.54 -7.81
C ASP A 496 -22.50 -2.67 -8.92
N ALA A 497 -23.78 -2.49 -8.61
CA ALA A 497 -24.84 -2.49 -9.61
C ALA A 497 -24.63 -1.39 -10.67
N GLN A 498 -24.20 -0.19 -10.25
CA GLN A 498 -23.87 0.89 -11.17
C GLN A 498 -22.60 0.58 -11.99
N ILE A 499 -21.60 -0.02 -11.34
CA ILE A 499 -20.34 -0.41 -12.00
C ILE A 499 -20.59 -1.52 -13.01
N ILE A 500 -21.41 -2.54 -12.71
CA ILE A 500 -21.79 -3.62 -13.63
C ILE A 500 -22.40 -3.04 -14.91
N ALA A 501 -23.36 -2.11 -14.77
CA ALA A 501 -23.98 -1.47 -15.95
C ALA A 501 -22.94 -0.74 -16.83
N LYS A 502 -21.92 -0.13 -16.22
CA LYS A 502 -20.83 0.51 -16.95
C LYS A 502 -19.87 -0.49 -17.59
N VAL A 503 -19.52 -1.56 -16.89
CA VAL A 503 -18.67 -2.65 -17.43
C VAL A 503 -19.35 -3.27 -18.65
N GLU A 504 -20.63 -3.62 -18.56
CA GLU A 504 -21.40 -4.19 -19.69
C GLU A 504 -21.49 -3.23 -20.89
N LYS A 505 -21.56 -1.92 -20.62
CA LYS A 505 -21.52 -0.90 -21.65
C LYS A 505 -20.13 -0.83 -22.30
N TYR A 506 -19.08 -0.67 -21.51
CA TYR A 506 -17.73 -0.39 -22.03
C TYR A 506 -17.00 -1.62 -22.59
N LEU A 507 -17.36 -2.83 -22.19
CA LEU A 507 -16.86 -4.04 -22.86
C LEU A 507 -17.21 -4.09 -24.36
N LYS A 508 -18.31 -3.45 -24.76
CA LYS A 508 -18.74 -3.38 -26.20
C LYS A 508 -17.80 -2.51 -27.04
N ASP A 509 -17.01 -1.64 -26.41
CA ASP A 509 -16.06 -0.77 -27.09
C ASP A 509 -14.73 -1.50 -27.41
N HIS A 510 -14.60 -2.75 -26.97
CA HIS A 510 -13.39 -3.55 -27.12
C HIS A 510 -13.66 -4.87 -27.83
N ASP A 511 -12.69 -5.34 -28.62
CA ASP A 511 -12.72 -6.69 -29.14
C ASP A 511 -12.45 -7.69 -27.99
N THR A 512 -13.47 -8.43 -27.61
CA THR A 512 -13.40 -9.47 -26.57
C THR A 512 -13.43 -10.89 -27.16
N SER A 513 -13.36 -11.02 -28.48
CA SER A 513 -13.41 -12.33 -29.15
C SER A 513 -12.25 -13.23 -28.67
N GLY A 514 -12.59 -14.46 -28.31
CA GLY A 514 -11.64 -15.45 -27.79
C GLY A 514 -11.18 -15.22 -26.36
N LEU A 515 -11.70 -14.21 -25.67
CA LEU A 515 -11.38 -13.96 -24.25
C LEU A 515 -12.47 -14.54 -23.33
N ASP A 516 -12.04 -15.12 -22.21
CA ASP A 516 -12.93 -15.54 -21.12
C ASP A 516 -13.01 -14.42 -20.09
N ILE A 517 -14.03 -13.55 -20.23
CA ILE A 517 -14.30 -12.43 -19.33
C ILE A 517 -15.66 -12.64 -18.67
N LYS A 518 -15.69 -12.57 -17.34
CA LYS A 518 -16.89 -12.80 -16.53
C LYS A 518 -17.10 -11.68 -15.52
N ILE A 519 -18.34 -11.48 -15.10
CA ILE A 519 -18.72 -10.68 -13.94
C ILE A 519 -19.30 -11.65 -12.91
N MET A 520 -18.75 -11.67 -11.70
CA MET A 520 -19.18 -12.60 -10.65
C MET A 520 -19.16 -11.90 -9.28
N GLU A 521 -20.09 -12.31 -8.43
CA GLU A 521 -20.09 -11.90 -7.02
C GLU A 521 -18.75 -12.30 -6.36
N PRO A 522 -18.17 -11.43 -5.49
CA PRO A 522 -16.81 -11.61 -4.98
C PRO A 522 -16.51 -12.97 -4.35
N SER A 523 -17.40 -13.53 -3.53
CA SER A 523 -17.16 -14.86 -2.93
C SER A 523 -17.21 -15.98 -3.96
N ALA A 524 -18.10 -15.88 -4.97
CA ALA A 524 -18.18 -16.83 -6.07
C ALA A 524 -16.93 -16.73 -6.97
N ALA A 525 -16.48 -15.50 -7.28
CA ALA A 525 -15.26 -15.24 -8.03
C ALA A 525 -14.04 -15.82 -7.30
N CYS A 526 -13.99 -15.68 -5.98
CA CYS A 526 -12.94 -16.25 -5.14
C CYS A 526 -12.91 -17.78 -5.25
N ARG A 527 -14.05 -18.46 -5.13
CA ARG A 527 -14.13 -19.91 -5.25
C ARG A 527 -13.64 -20.42 -6.60
N VAL A 528 -14.07 -19.78 -7.70
CA VAL A 528 -13.60 -20.13 -9.05
C VAL A 528 -12.09 -19.87 -9.19
N THR A 529 -11.59 -18.77 -8.65
CA THR A 529 -10.17 -18.44 -8.66
C THR A 529 -9.35 -19.49 -7.91
N LEU A 530 -9.78 -19.90 -6.71
CA LEU A 530 -9.13 -20.94 -5.91
C LEU A 530 -9.10 -22.29 -6.63
N GLU A 531 -10.22 -22.71 -7.24
CA GLU A 531 -10.27 -23.94 -8.01
C GLU A 531 -9.27 -23.92 -9.17
N ARG A 532 -9.11 -22.79 -9.85
CA ARG A 532 -8.18 -22.65 -10.97
C ARG A 532 -6.73 -22.63 -10.51
N ILE A 533 -6.39 -21.83 -9.50
CA ILE A 533 -5.00 -21.72 -9.04
C ILE A 533 -4.50 -23.04 -8.43
N ARG A 534 -5.37 -23.83 -7.78
CA ARG A 534 -5.02 -25.19 -7.33
C ARG A 534 -4.62 -26.13 -8.48
N LYS A 535 -5.10 -25.88 -9.67
CA LYS A 535 -4.72 -26.60 -10.91
C LYS A 535 -3.49 -25.97 -11.59
N GLY A 536 -2.84 -25.01 -10.97
CA GLY A 536 -1.70 -24.29 -11.55
C GLY A 536 -2.06 -23.28 -12.63
N LEU A 537 -3.36 -22.91 -12.75
CA LEU A 537 -3.88 -21.99 -13.76
C LEU A 537 -4.03 -20.59 -13.19
N ASP A 538 -3.55 -19.58 -13.89
CA ASP A 538 -3.69 -18.17 -13.51
C ASP A 538 -5.12 -17.66 -13.73
N THR A 539 -5.51 -16.66 -12.94
CA THR A 539 -6.81 -15.98 -13.08
C THR A 539 -6.63 -14.50 -12.74
N ILE A 540 -7.00 -13.61 -13.65
CA ILE A 540 -6.96 -12.17 -13.41
C ILE A 540 -8.18 -11.77 -12.58
N SER A 541 -7.94 -11.19 -11.42
CA SER A 541 -8.95 -10.51 -10.62
C SER A 541 -9.08 -9.06 -11.08
N VAL A 542 -10.29 -8.66 -11.49
CA VAL A 542 -10.59 -7.27 -11.89
C VAL A 542 -11.50 -6.68 -10.82
N THR A 543 -10.96 -5.73 -10.04
CA THR A 543 -11.58 -5.33 -8.78
C THR A 543 -11.70 -3.83 -8.60
N GLY A 544 -12.64 -3.42 -7.77
CA GLY A 544 -12.66 -2.08 -7.19
C GLY A 544 -11.47 -1.81 -6.26
N ASN A 545 -11.46 -0.62 -5.68
CA ASN A 545 -10.34 -0.12 -4.90
C ASN A 545 -10.04 -0.97 -3.64
N VAL A 546 -11.07 -1.39 -2.92
CA VAL A 546 -10.90 -2.13 -1.66
C VAL A 546 -10.44 -3.56 -1.90
N LEU A 547 -11.09 -4.30 -2.79
CA LEU A 547 -10.65 -5.65 -3.16
C LEU A 547 -9.28 -5.66 -3.81
N ARG A 548 -8.91 -4.62 -4.55
CA ARG A 548 -7.53 -4.44 -5.02
C ARG A 548 -6.55 -4.57 -3.86
N ASP A 549 -6.76 -3.83 -2.78
CA ASP A 549 -5.88 -3.87 -1.62
C ASP A 549 -5.89 -5.24 -0.93
N TYR A 550 -7.05 -5.84 -0.76
CA TYR A 550 -7.18 -7.14 -0.11
C TYR A 550 -6.54 -8.28 -0.91
N LEU A 551 -6.82 -8.36 -2.20
CA LEU A 551 -6.35 -9.47 -3.03
C LEU A 551 -4.87 -9.35 -3.40
N THR A 552 -4.32 -8.13 -3.48
CA THR A 552 -2.90 -7.91 -3.74
C THR A 552 -2.00 -8.15 -2.52
N ASP A 553 -2.57 -8.43 -1.37
CA ASP A 553 -1.89 -8.97 -0.20
C ASP A 553 -2.23 -10.45 0.00
N LEU A 554 -3.51 -10.83 -0.06
CA LEU A 554 -3.96 -12.19 0.22
C LEU A 554 -3.26 -13.24 -0.67
N PHE A 555 -3.43 -13.15 -1.98
CA PHE A 555 -2.87 -14.16 -2.88
C PHE A 555 -1.34 -14.14 -2.94
N PRO A 556 -0.67 -12.98 -3.00
CA PRO A 556 0.80 -12.94 -2.96
C PRO A 556 1.39 -13.50 -1.66
N ILE A 557 0.77 -13.29 -0.51
CA ILE A 557 1.23 -13.89 0.76
C ILE A 557 1.12 -15.41 0.71
N LEU A 558 0.05 -15.95 0.15
CA LEU A 558 -0.13 -17.40 -0.01
C LEU A 558 0.80 -18.00 -1.09
N GLU A 559 1.12 -17.23 -2.13
CA GLU A 559 1.92 -17.66 -3.28
C GLU A 559 3.43 -17.44 -3.08
N LEU A 560 3.83 -16.26 -2.58
CA LEU A 560 5.20 -15.75 -2.53
C LEU A 560 5.71 -15.50 -1.11
N ASN A 561 4.90 -15.74 -0.09
CA ASN A 561 5.12 -15.35 1.30
C ASN A 561 5.13 -13.83 1.57
N THR A 562 4.98 -13.01 0.56
CA THR A 562 5.02 -11.56 0.68
C THR A 562 4.36 -10.89 -0.52
N SER A 563 3.73 -9.74 -0.30
CA SER A 563 3.26 -8.85 -1.37
C SER A 563 4.36 -7.88 -1.84
N ALA A 564 5.44 -7.72 -1.10
CA ALA A 564 6.52 -6.76 -1.38
C ALA A 564 7.31 -7.06 -2.67
N LYS A 565 7.24 -8.28 -3.20
CA LYS A 565 7.90 -8.70 -4.45
C LYS A 565 6.98 -8.66 -5.67
N MET A 566 5.76 -8.14 -5.52
CA MET A 566 4.85 -7.93 -6.65
C MET A 566 5.26 -6.71 -7.46
N LEU A 567 5.12 -6.81 -8.78
CA LEU A 567 5.15 -5.64 -9.66
C LEU A 567 3.96 -4.73 -9.35
N SER A 568 4.19 -3.43 -9.24
CA SER A 568 3.17 -2.41 -9.03
C SER A 568 3.20 -1.44 -10.21
N ILE A 569 2.46 -1.79 -11.26
CA ILE A 569 2.40 -1.05 -12.49
C ILE A 569 1.14 -0.19 -12.48
N VAL A 570 1.27 1.06 -12.89
CA VAL A 570 0.16 1.98 -13.12
C VAL A 570 0.22 2.43 -14.58
N PRO A 571 -0.43 1.69 -15.49
CA PRO A 571 -0.60 2.17 -16.86
C PRO A 571 -1.39 3.48 -16.81
N LEU A 572 -0.77 4.58 -17.23
CA LEU A 572 -1.40 5.89 -17.19
C LEU A 572 -2.47 6.00 -18.27
N MET A 573 -3.59 6.66 -17.97
CA MET A 573 -4.75 6.70 -18.86
C MET A 573 -4.46 7.29 -20.23
N ASN A 574 -3.44 8.14 -20.34
CA ASN A 574 -3.02 8.76 -21.62
C ASN A 574 -1.89 8.00 -22.34
N GLY A 575 -1.56 6.78 -21.90
CA GLY A 575 -0.64 5.88 -22.60
C GLY A 575 0.76 5.79 -22.02
N GLY A 576 1.13 6.63 -21.05
CA GLY A 576 2.39 6.52 -20.31
C GLY A 576 2.38 5.39 -19.27
N GLY A 577 3.49 5.25 -18.54
CA GLY A 577 3.63 4.28 -17.47
C GLY A 577 4.22 4.88 -16.19
N LEU A 578 3.66 4.48 -15.06
CA LEU A 578 4.21 4.72 -13.72
C LEU A 578 4.53 3.35 -13.10
N PHE A 579 5.75 3.18 -12.63
CA PHE A 579 6.24 1.93 -12.06
C PHE A 579 6.63 2.20 -10.61
N GLU A 580 5.83 1.67 -9.68
CA GLU A 580 6.00 1.92 -8.26
C GLU A 580 6.81 0.80 -7.61
N THR A 581 7.61 1.17 -6.62
CA THR A 581 8.29 0.23 -5.73
C THR A 581 7.59 0.20 -4.38
N GLY A 582 7.83 -0.86 -3.58
CA GLY A 582 7.15 -1.08 -2.31
C GLY A 582 7.42 -0.02 -1.24
N ALA A 583 6.65 -0.06 -0.16
CA ALA A 583 6.82 0.84 0.98
C ALA A 583 8.08 0.55 1.79
N GLY A 584 8.74 1.61 2.29
CA GLY A 584 9.97 1.54 3.06
C GLY A 584 9.78 1.70 4.58
N GLY A 585 8.91 0.90 5.21
CA GLY A 585 8.59 1.04 6.65
C GLY A 585 9.79 0.99 7.61
N SER A 586 10.89 0.33 7.24
CA SER A 586 12.15 0.25 8.00
C SER A 586 13.25 1.20 7.50
N ALA A 587 12.98 2.02 6.48
CA ALA A 587 13.95 2.88 5.83
C ALA A 587 14.72 3.83 6.79
N PRO A 588 14.09 4.47 7.79
CA PRO A 588 14.82 5.30 8.76
C PRO A 588 15.89 4.53 9.55
N LYS A 589 15.58 3.32 9.99
CA LYS A 589 16.53 2.46 10.74
C LYS A 589 17.70 2.03 9.87
N HIS A 590 17.47 1.81 8.57
CA HIS A 590 18.53 1.48 7.64
C HIS A 590 19.48 2.66 7.40
N VAL A 591 18.97 3.89 7.37
CA VAL A 591 19.82 5.10 7.30
C VAL A 591 20.65 5.25 8.55
N GLN A 592 20.05 5.07 9.74
CA GLN A 592 20.77 5.11 11.01
C GLN A 592 21.92 4.09 11.02
N GLN A 593 21.66 2.85 10.63
CA GLN A 593 22.70 1.82 10.56
C GLN A 593 23.82 2.22 9.56
N PHE A 594 23.46 2.83 8.44
CA PHE A 594 24.47 3.29 7.49
C PHE A 594 25.34 4.41 8.04
N GLN A 595 24.75 5.35 8.76
CA GLN A 595 25.50 6.44 9.43
C GLN A 595 26.42 5.92 10.54
N GLU A 596 25.99 4.92 11.31
CA GLU A 596 26.74 4.38 12.45
C GLU A 596 27.79 3.35 12.03
N GLU A 597 27.47 2.49 11.05
CA GLU A 597 28.25 1.29 10.71
C GLU A 597 28.71 1.25 9.25
N GLY A 598 28.36 2.22 8.42
CA GLY A 598 28.70 2.19 6.98
C GLY A 598 28.07 1.01 6.25
N TYR A 599 26.93 0.49 6.73
CA TYR A 599 26.24 -0.69 6.23
C TYR A 599 24.80 -0.35 5.87
N LEU A 600 24.44 -0.51 4.59
CA LEU A 600 23.08 -0.25 4.12
C LEU A 600 22.33 -1.56 3.87
N ARG A 601 21.34 -1.84 4.73
CA ARG A 601 20.53 -3.07 4.68
C ARG A 601 19.37 -3.03 3.68
N TRP A 602 19.11 -1.90 3.03
CA TRP A 602 18.03 -1.75 2.06
C TRP A 602 18.14 -2.77 0.91
N ASP A 603 17.04 -3.49 0.60
CA ASP A 603 16.96 -4.38 -0.56
C ASP A 603 16.32 -3.65 -1.74
N SER A 604 17.09 -3.44 -2.79
CA SER A 604 16.65 -2.75 -4.02
C SER A 604 15.96 -3.67 -5.03
N LEU A 605 15.53 -4.88 -4.65
CA LEU A 605 14.83 -5.79 -5.57
C LEU A 605 13.58 -5.13 -6.19
N GLY A 606 12.84 -4.34 -5.41
CA GLY A 606 11.69 -3.57 -5.90
C GLY A 606 12.06 -2.63 -7.04
N GLU A 607 13.18 -1.90 -6.92
CA GLU A 607 13.72 -1.02 -7.95
C GLU A 607 14.16 -1.80 -9.18
N PHE A 608 14.80 -2.96 -9.01
CA PHE A 608 15.19 -3.83 -10.14
C PHE A 608 13.96 -4.33 -10.91
N LEU A 609 12.92 -4.72 -10.20
CA LEU A 609 11.66 -5.17 -10.81
C LEU A 609 10.94 -4.04 -11.53
N ALA A 610 10.88 -2.85 -10.94
CA ALA A 610 10.27 -1.67 -11.55
C ALA A 610 11.01 -1.25 -12.82
N LEU A 611 12.34 -1.30 -12.81
CA LEU A 611 13.17 -1.03 -14.01
C LEU A 611 12.85 -2.02 -15.13
N GLY A 612 12.68 -3.30 -14.83
CA GLY A 612 12.35 -4.32 -15.84
C GLY A 612 11.06 -3.99 -16.57
N VAL A 613 9.98 -3.68 -15.86
CA VAL A 613 8.69 -3.33 -16.50
C VAL A 613 8.68 -1.94 -17.15
N SER A 614 9.48 -1.00 -16.64
CA SER A 614 9.73 0.29 -17.30
C SER A 614 10.38 0.09 -18.68
N LEU A 615 11.36 -0.79 -18.79
CA LEU A 615 12.03 -1.14 -20.05
C LEU A 615 11.08 -1.86 -21.02
N GLU A 616 10.24 -2.79 -20.54
CA GLU A 616 9.20 -3.43 -21.35
C GLU A 616 8.23 -2.40 -21.94
N HIS A 617 7.79 -1.44 -21.13
CA HIS A 617 6.93 -0.36 -21.59
C HIS A 617 7.59 0.48 -22.68
N LEU A 618 8.86 0.87 -22.50
CA LEU A 618 9.61 1.61 -23.52
C LEU A 618 9.76 0.80 -24.81
N ALA A 619 10.01 -0.50 -24.70
CA ALA A 619 10.14 -1.37 -25.87
C ALA A 619 8.86 -1.34 -26.72
N GLN A 620 7.69 -1.33 -26.08
CA GLN A 620 6.40 -1.29 -26.75
C GLN A 620 6.06 0.09 -27.31
N VAL A 621 6.16 1.14 -26.49
CA VAL A 621 5.74 2.50 -26.84
C VAL A 621 6.67 3.13 -27.88
N PHE A 622 7.98 2.95 -27.73
CA PHE A 622 9.00 3.50 -28.68
C PHE A 622 9.46 2.50 -29.72
N LYS A 623 8.88 1.28 -29.75
CA LYS A 623 9.29 0.19 -30.65
C LYS A 623 10.80 -0.05 -30.62
N ASN A 624 11.36 -0.10 -29.40
CA ASN A 624 12.77 -0.26 -29.13
C ASN A 624 13.11 -1.72 -28.79
N PRO A 625 13.60 -2.54 -29.74
CA PRO A 625 13.89 -3.94 -29.49
C PRO A 625 15.05 -4.15 -28.50
N LYS A 626 15.99 -3.22 -28.39
CA LYS A 626 17.08 -3.28 -27.41
C LYS A 626 16.56 -3.12 -25.97
N ALA A 627 15.55 -2.26 -25.78
CA ALA A 627 14.88 -2.13 -24.48
C ALA A 627 14.24 -3.46 -24.04
N GLN A 628 13.65 -4.22 -24.98
CA GLN A 628 13.10 -5.54 -24.69
C GLN A 628 14.18 -6.54 -24.26
N VAL A 629 15.33 -6.54 -24.93
CA VAL A 629 16.46 -7.39 -24.57
C VAL A 629 17.00 -7.01 -23.19
N LEU A 630 17.09 -5.72 -22.88
CA LEU A 630 17.48 -5.26 -21.54
C LEU A 630 16.52 -5.73 -20.47
N ALA A 631 15.21 -5.66 -20.71
CA ALA A 631 14.18 -6.10 -19.77
C ALA A 631 14.25 -7.61 -19.49
N GLU A 632 14.33 -8.43 -20.53
CA GLU A 632 14.40 -9.89 -20.42
C GLU A 632 15.66 -10.35 -19.68
N THR A 633 16.80 -9.76 -20.01
CA THR A 633 18.09 -10.09 -19.37
C THR A 633 18.16 -9.58 -17.94
N LEU A 634 17.48 -8.48 -17.62
CA LEU A 634 17.33 -7.99 -16.26
C LEU A 634 16.50 -8.96 -15.40
N ASP A 635 15.41 -9.50 -15.93
CA ASP A 635 14.61 -10.51 -15.20
C ASP A 635 15.43 -11.78 -14.93
N GLN A 636 16.28 -12.22 -15.89
CA GLN A 636 17.23 -13.31 -15.68
C GLN A 636 18.23 -12.98 -14.55
N ALA A 637 18.76 -11.74 -14.53
CA ALA A 637 19.65 -11.28 -13.47
C ALA A 637 18.97 -11.26 -12.11
N ASN A 638 17.71 -10.79 -12.04
CA ASN A 638 16.90 -10.82 -10.83
C ASN A 638 16.70 -12.26 -10.32
N GLY A 639 16.47 -13.20 -11.22
CA GLY A 639 16.42 -14.64 -10.88
C GLY A 639 17.71 -15.13 -10.25
N LYS A 640 18.87 -14.78 -10.81
CA LYS A 640 20.19 -15.13 -10.24
C LYS A 640 20.46 -14.47 -8.89
N ILE A 641 20.04 -13.20 -8.70
CA ILE A 641 20.12 -12.51 -7.39
C ILE A 641 19.39 -13.35 -6.32
N LEU A 642 18.17 -13.77 -6.62
CA LEU A 642 17.35 -14.57 -5.72
C LEU A 642 17.94 -15.96 -5.49
N ASP A 643 18.25 -16.70 -6.55
CA ASP A 643 18.76 -18.06 -6.50
C ASP A 643 20.10 -18.16 -5.76
N ASN A 644 20.96 -17.15 -5.85
CA ASN A 644 22.28 -17.09 -5.21
C ASN A 644 22.29 -16.29 -3.89
N ASN A 645 21.13 -15.91 -3.37
CA ASN A 645 20.99 -15.15 -2.13
C ASN A 645 21.87 -13.89 -2.09
N LYS A 646 21.78 -13.05 -3.15
CA LYS A 646 22.56 -11.82 -3.30
C LYS A 646 21.77 -10.56 -2.88
N SER A 647 20.71 -10.72 -2.10
CA SER A 647 20.07 -9.62 -1.35
C SER A 647 20.92 -9.20 -0.15
N PRO A 648 20.75 -7.95 0.35
CA PRO A 648 21.51 -7.49 1.52
C PRO A 648 21.29 -8.38 2.75
N ALA A 649 22.40 -8.75 3.40
CA ALA A 649 22.38 -9.50 4.65
C ALA A 649 22.01 -8.62 5.85
N ARG A 650 22.07 -9.16 7.08
CA ARG A 650 21.55 -8.47 8.26
C ARG A 650 22.58 -7.68 9.06
N LYS A 651 23.88 -7.90 8.84
CA LYS A 651 24.94 -7.35 9.68
C LYS A 651 26.22 -7.01 8.91
N VAL A 652 27.00 -6.15 9.51
CA VAL A 652 28.33 -5.74 9.04
C VAL A 652 29.25 -6.93 8.77
N GLY A 653 30.07 -6.83 7.75
CA GLY A 653 30.97 -7.89 7.28
C GLY A 653 30.35 -8.84 6.26
N GLU A 654 29.06 -8.66 5.96
CA GLU A 654 28.34 -9.40 4.94
C GLU A 654 27.95 -8.48 3.78
N ILE A 655 27.33 -9.04 2.73
CA ILE A 655 26.85 -8.28 1.59
C ILE A 655 25.76 -7.27 2.00
N ASP A 656 25.94 -6.00 1.65
CA ASP A 656 24.96 -4.95 1.84
C ASP A 656 24.28 -4.52 0.51
N ASN A 657 23.55 -3.42 0.51
CA ASN A 657 22.87 -2.86 -0.67
C ASN A 657 23.84 -2.65 -1.86
N ARG A 658 25.06 -2.13 -1.59
CA ARG A 658 26.08 -1.87 -2.64
C ARG A 658 26.59 -3.18 -3.26
N GLY A 659 26.77 -4.21 -2.44
CA GLY A 659 27.15 -5.54 -2.92
C GLY A 659 26.04 -6.19 -3.76
N SER A 660 24.78 -6.03 -3.36
CA SER A 660 23.63 -6.49 -4.14
C SER A 660 23.58 -5.78 -5.52
N HIS A 661 23.85 -4.49 -5.58
CA HIS A 661 23.94 -3.74 -6.85
C HIS A 661 25.09 -4.22 -7.73
N PHE A 662 26.23 -4.55 -7.15
CA PHE A 662 27.33 -5.14 -7.89
C PHE A 662 26.92 -6.47 -8.54
N TYR A 663 26.26 -7.37 -7.78
CA TYR A 663 25.78 -8.63 -8.33
C TYR A 663 24.70 -8.44 -9.40
N LEU A 664 23.82 -7.46 -9.25
CA LEU A 664 22.90 -7.09 -10.32
C LEU A 664 23.64 -6.75 -11.60
N ALA A 665 24.61 -5.83 -11.54
CA ALA A 665 25.39 -5.42 -12.68
C ALA A 665 26.14 -6.59 -13.33
N MET A 666 26.76 -7.46 -12.51
CA MET A 666 27.49 -8.63 -13.00
C MET A 666 26.55 -9.63 -13.69
N TYR A 667 25.45 -10.01 -13.06
CA TYR A 667 24.52 -10.98 -13.63
C TYR A 667 23.77 -10.44 -14.84
N TRP A 668 23.45 -9.15 -14.84
CA TRP A 668 22.82 -8.51 -16.00
C TRP A 668 23.79 -8.42 -17.19
N ALA A 669 25.05 -8.03 -16.97
CA ALA A 669 26.09 -8.04 -18.00
C ALA A 669 26.33 -9.46 -18.55
N GLN A 670 26.39 -10.48 -17.68
CA GLN A 670 26.52 -11.89 -18.10
C GLN A 670 25.34 -12.34 -18.97
N ALA A 671 24.11 -12.00 -18.59
CA ALA A 671 22.92 -12.32 -19.38
C ALA A 671 22.91 -11.62 -20.74
N LEU A 672 23.31 -10.34 -20.78
CA LEU A 672 23.46 -9.57 -22.02
C LEU A 672 24.56 -10.11 -22.92
N ALA A 673 25.68 -10.56 -22.36
CA ALA A 673 26.77 -11.21 -23.12
C ALA A 673 26.38 -12.60 -23.66
N ALA A 674 25.45 -13.29 -23.01
CA ALA A 674 25.02 -14.64 -23.39
C ALA A 674 23.84 -14.65 -24.38
N GLN A 675 23.01 -13.61 -24.42
CA GLN A 675 21.83 -13.56 -25.28
C GLN A 675 22.23 -13.47 -26.78
N THR A 676 21.33 -13.93 -27.66
CA THR A 676 21.59 -14.01 -29.13
C THR A 676 20.63 -13.14 -29.96
N LYS A 677 19.69 -12.42 -29.31
CA LYS A 677 18.67 -11.61 -29.96
C LYS A 677 19.26 -10.31 -30.57
N ASP A 678 20.26 -9.72 -29.88
CA ASP A 678 20.93 -8.51 -30.31
C ASP A 678 22.48 -8.67 -30.23
N LYS A 679 23.11 -8.78 -31.37
CA LYS A 679 24.56 -9.00 -31.50
C LYS A 679 25.42 -7.81 -31.05
N GLU A 680 24.89 -6.59 -31.21
CA GLU A 680 25.56 -5.38 -30.77
C GLU A 680 25.63 -5.30 -29.24
N LEU A 681 24.51 -5.51 -28.57
CA LEU A 681 24.46 -5.60 -27.11
C LEU A 681 25.33 -6.75 -26.60
N GLN A 682 25.27 -7.92 -27.24
CA GLN A 682 26.13 -9.07 -26.89
C GLN A 682 27.61 -8.68 -26.88
N ALA A 683 28.07 -8.10 -27.96
CA ALA A 683 29.49 -7.70 -28.14
C ALA A 683 29.87 -6.59 -27.12
N LYS A 684 28.99 -5.64 -26.90
CA LYS A 684 29.23 -4.50 -26.00
C LYS A 684 29.34 -4.92 -24.53
N PHE A 685 28.56 -5.88 -24.10
CA PHE A 685 28.54 -6.33 -22.68
C PHE A 685 29.53 -7.46 -22.38
N ALA A 686 30.05 -8.16 -23.36
CA ALA A 686 31.02 -9.26 -23.14
C ALA A 686 32.29 -8.81 -22.37
N PRO A 687 32.93 -7.67 -22.66
CA PRO A 687 34.07 -7.20 -21.87
C PRO A 687 33.71 -6.86 -20.43
N LEU A 688 32.56 -6.20 -20.22
CA LEU A 688 32.07 -5.86 -18.85
C LEU A 688 31.77 -7.13 -18.05
N ALA A 689 31.04 -8.08 -18.61
CA ALA A 689 30.75 -9.36 -17.99
C ALA A 689 32.03 -10.09 -17.55
N LYS A 690 33.03 -10.12 -18.39
CA LYS A 690 34.34 -10.71 -18.10
C LYS A 690 35.03 -9.95 -16.95
N ALA A 691 35.13 -8.62 -17.06
CA ALA A 691 35.82 -7.80 -16.05
C ALA A 691 35.18 -7.92 -14.67
N LEU A 692 33.84 -7.91 -14.58
CA LEU A 692 33.11 -8.03 -13.29
C LEU A 692 33.28 -9.44 -12.71
N THR A 693 33.24 -10.47 -13.54
CA THR A 693 33.40 -11.87 -13.11
C THR A 693 34.81 -12.14 -12.59
N GLU A 694 35.85 -11.70 -13.33
CA GLU A 694 37.26 -11.91 -12.93
C GLU A 694 37.64 -11.12 -11.68
N ASN A 695 36.98 -10.00 -11.41
CA ASN A 695 37.24 -9.15 -10.23
C ASN A 695 36.21 -9.30 -9.10
N GLU A 696 35.33 -10.31 -9.14
CA GLU A 696 34.28 -10.50 -8.14
C GLU A 696 34.82 -10.46 -6.70
N ALA A 697 35.85 -11.25 -6.39
CA ALA A 697 36.43 -11.32 -5.05
C ALA A 697 37.04 -9.95 -4.61
N LYS A 698 37.71 -9.27 -5.51
CA LYS A 698 38.32 -7.96 -5.24
C LYS A 698 37.26 -6.89 -4.98
N ILE A 699 36.23 -6.83 -5.82
CA ILE A 699 35.14 -5.85 -5.68
C ILE A 699 34.40 -6.10 -4.38
N ASN A 700 34.08 -7.35 -4.03
CA ASN A 700 33.45 -7.68 -2.75
C ASN A 700 34.33 -7.27 -1.55
N ALA A 701 35.64 -7.50 -1.62
CA ALA A 701 36.56 -7.07 -0.56
C ALA A 701 36.59 -5.53 -0.40
N GLU A 702 36.57 -4.77 -1.51
CA GLU A 702 36.48 -3.31 -1.49
C GLU A 702 35.16 -2.82 -0.88
N LEU A 703 34.03 -3.43 -1.22
CA LEU A 703 32.71 -3.05 -0.71
C LEU A 703 32.54 -3.38 0.79
N ILE A 704 32.94 -4.58 1.20
CA ILE A 704 32.90 -5.01 2.61
C ILE A 704 33.90 -4.22 3.46
N GLY A 705 35.09 -3.94 2.92
CA GLY A 705 36.11 -3.14 3.60
C GLY A 705 35.71 -1.69 3.89
N ALA A 706 34.69 -1.18 3.23
CA ALA A 706 34.11 0.15 3.50
C ALA A 706 33.14 0.17 4.69
N GLN A 707 32.78 -0.98 5.23
CA GLN A 707 31.83 -1.13 6.35
C GLN A 707 32.53 -1.05 7.73
N GLY A 708 31.74 -1.04 8.79
CA GLY A 708 32.21 -1.14 10.18
C GLY A 708 32.69 0.17 10.79
N LYS A 709 32.41 1.31 10.17
CA LYS A 709 32.78 2.64 10.67
C LYS A 709 31.70 3.68 10.33
N PRO A 710 31.57 4.75 11.12
CA PRO A 710 30.63 5.82 10.85
C PRO A 710 30.85 6.50 9.49
N VAL A 711 29.75 6.93 8.87
CA VAL A 711 29.74 7.66 7.59
C VAL A 711 29.13 9.04 7.79
N ASP A 712 29.86 10.08 7.38
CA ASP A 712 29.35 11.44 7.28
C ASP A 712 28.74 11.66 5.89
N MET A 713 27.41 11.85 5.84
CA MET A 713 26.67 12.14 4.60
C MET A 713 26.43 13.65 4.39
N GLY A 714 26.76 14.49 5.38
CA GLY A 714 26.49 15.93 5.33
C GLY A 714 25.04 16.34 5.66
N GLY A 715 24.12 15.40 5.79
CA GLY A 715 22.70 15.61 6.14
C GLY A 715 21.91 14.31 6.04
N TYR A 716 20.71 14.32 6.64
CA TYR A 716 19.77 13.20 6.59
C TYR A 716 18.71 13.40 5.48
N TYR A 717 18.04 14.56 5.51
CA TYR A 717 17.01 14.94 4.52
C TYR A 717 17.58 15.57 3.25
N HIS A 718 18.74 16.23 3.40
CA HIS A 718 19.43 16.89 2.30
C HIS A 718 20.93 16.57 2.37
N PRO A 719 21.32 15.32 2.03
CA PRO A 719 22.70 14.87 2.12
C PRO A 719 23.60 15.54 1.08
N ASP A 720 24.89 15.68 1.41
CA ASP A 720 25.91 16.15 0.48
C ASP A 720 26.15 15.12 -0.61
N PHE A 721 26.06 15.54 -1.87
CA PHE A 721 26.13 14.65 -3.03
C PHE A 721 27.50 13.97 -3.14
N ALA A 722 28.60 14.71 -2.93
CA ALA A 722 29.95 14.15 -3.10
C ALA A 722 30.28 13.15 -2.00
N LYS A 723 30.00 13.49 -0.73
CA LYS A 723 30.21 12.60 0.41
C LYS A 723 29.39 11.32 0.29
N THR A 724 28.13 11.45 -0.04
CA THR A 724 27.20 10.30 -0.16
C THR A 724 27.57 9.42 -1.36
N SER A 725 27.92 10.01 -2.50
CA SER A 725 28.37 9.26 -3.67
C SER A 725 29.64 8.46 -3.38
N ALA A 726 30.62 9.06 -2.69
CA ALA A 726 31.85 8.36 -2.28
C ALA A 726 31.54 7.19 -1.35
N ALA A 727 30.67 7.38 -0.36
CA ALA A 727 30.29 6.33 0.57
C ALA A 727 29.50 5.19 -0.10
N MET A 728 28.65 5.50 -1.05
CA MET A 728 27.80 4.51 -1.72
C MET A 728 28.50 3.84 -2.92
N ARG A 729 29.65 4.34 -3.38
CA ARG A 729 30.43 3.81 -4.50
C ARG A 729 31.90 3.61 -4.14
N PRO A 730 32.23 2.86 -3.07
CA PRO A 730 33.60 2.78 -2.54
C PRO A 730 34.53 1.86 -3.34
N SER A 731 34.01 1.00 -4.25
CA SER A 731 34.85 0.10 -5.06
C SER A 731 35.40 0.80 -6.29
N ALA A 732 36.68 1.15 -6.26
CA ALA A 732 37.37 1.73 -7.42
C ALA A 732 37.39 0.77 -8.61
N THR A 733 37.57 -0.53 -8.36
CA THR A 733 37.57 -1.57 -9.41
C THR A 733 36.22 -1.66 -10.10
N PHE A 734 35.11 -1.66 -9.36
CA PHE A 734 33.76 -1.69 -9.95
C PHE A 734 33.45 -0.40 -10.73
N ASN A 735 33.79 0.75 -10.15
CA ASN A 735 33.57 2.04 -10.81
C ASN A 735 34.32 2.14 -12.14
N ALA A 736 35.57 1.66 -12.18
CA ALA A 736 36.38 1.65 -13.42
C ALA A 736 35.78 0.70 -14.47
N ALA A 737 35.37 -0.49 -14.10
CA ALA A 737 34.72 -1.45 -14.99
C ALA A 737 33.44 -0.87 -15.62
N LEU A 738 32.60 -0.24 -14.79
CA LEU A 738 31.35 0.38 -15.25
C LEU A 738 31.59 1.56 -16.17
N ALA A 739 32.60 2.40 -15.90
CA ALA A 739 32.98 3.54 -16.74
C ALA A 739 33.47 3.09 -18.14
N ALA A 740 34.07 1.91 -18.24
CA ALA A 740 34.55 1.37 -19.54
C ALA A 740 33.39 0.94 -20.47
N LEU A 741 32.17 0.82 -19.99
CA LEU A 741 31.01 0.54 -20.84
C LEU A 741 30.62 1.74 -21.72
N GLY A 742 30.98 2.97 -21.33
CA GLY A 742 30.79 4.22 -22.10
C GLY A 742 29.61 5.04 -21.66
#